data_9cdb0e92f7f7434b3b712072e3c3cf31
#
_entry.id   9cdb0e92f7f7434b3b712072e3c3cf31
#
_cell.length_a   1.000
_cell.length_b   1.000
_cell.length_c   1.000
_cell.angle_alpha   90.00
_cell.angle_beta   90.00
_cell.angle_gamma   90.00
#
_symmetry.space_group_name_H-M   'P 1'
#
loop_
_entity.id
_entity.type
_entity.pdbx_description
1 polymer ?
#
loop_
_entity_poly.entity_id
_entity_poly.type
_entity_poly.pdbx_seq_one_letter_code
_entity_poly.pdbx_strand_id
1 'polypeptide(L)'
;EQKRKREWDTLHPGDHNPYADLPELRILTFDLGKSLPTSYRYETLEMAFNFTEFFRVWTGDPARDFRPLPAGAQVGDFVHEADVRSFLDLISSENPESNYPYSTPEYREMFRHTLWMVPGVKEASALSRLLKDHPVFGAYKIANVAGDGDAEMPYDNALTLVKQVIKANRYTITISCGKLTTGVTVPEWTAVMMLTGSASTAASGYMQTIFRVQSAGVLDGKQKERCYVFDFAPDRALNVISEVNRITKRGRTNEEQNRAALGEFLNFCPVIAVDGTQMTAYSVSRMMRQIKRLTVDRAIKSGFDDESVYKQDTGIVMDEDDVQLFHTLSDKLSEQKAAKKETKVHINHQGLTGEEYEMADKISNKPKRERTKEDDDLLKKLQEQKKEREKVIRLLRNVSIRLPLLIYGAKVDLTESIKMADFITLVDEESWQEFMPKTVDKPLFRKLLKYYDEDVVSGAGLRIRRMAKAADELPPTERVKRIAEIFSHFRNPDKETVLTPWRVVNLHLSNMVGGYCFLNEQFDSQEVLEEPRLVDQGQVTEDIFLNPEARILEMNSKSGLYPLYMAYSLYAMKLPGPEDKLPLEQTQALWQETVEQQIFVLCKTRMAESITRRTLVGYQDWTVNTTYIPHLLERMEKDPQRLAKKLQRTDTWGKEGQPMKFDAIVGNPPYQE
;
A
#
# COMPACT_ATOMS: atom_id res chain seq x y z
N GLU A 1 30.10 -8.10 -8.14
CA GLU A 1 30.90 -7.69 -9.30
C GLU A 1 32.37 -7.59 -8.93
N GLN A 2 32.81 -6.71 -8.02
CA GLN A 2 34.21 -6.63 -7.60
C GLN A 2 34.74 -7.93 -7.00
N LYS A 3 33.89 -8.70 -6.30
CA LYS A 3 34.25 -10.05 -5.86
C LYS A 3 34.51 -10.97 -7.04
N ARG A 4 33.67 -10.94 -8.08
CA ARG A 4 33.87 -11.71 -9.31
C ARG A 4 35.08 -11.22 -10.10
N LYS A 5 35.36 -9.90 -10.14
CA LYS A 5 36.61 -9.37 -10.71
C LYS A 5 37.84 -10.01 -10.04
N ARG A 6 37.87 -9.97 -8.68
CA ARG A 6 38.96 -10.55 -7.89
C ARG A 6 39.04 -12.08 -8.00
N GLU A 7 37.89 -12.77 -7.96
CA GLU A 7 37.83 -14.22 -8.16
C GLU A 7 38.34 -14.63 -9.54
N TRP A 8 37.97 -13.88 -10.59
CA TRP A 8 38.44 -14.13 -11.93
C TRP A 8 39.96 -13.95 -12.05
N ASP A 9 40.47 -12.83 -11.56
CA ASP A 9 41.90 -12.54 -11.56
C ASP A 9 42.71 -13.59 -10.79
N THR A 10 42.11 -14.17 -9.73
CA THR A 10 42.74 -15.23 -8.93
C THR A 10 42.68 -16.59 -9.63
N LEU A 11 41.57 -16.91 -10.29
CA LEU A 11 41.33 -18.20 -10.95
C LEU A 11 41.97 -18.27 -12.37
N HIS A 12 42.12 -17.13 -13.02
CA HIS A 12 42.63 -17.01 -14.41
C HIS A 12 43.73 -15.95 -14.50
N PRO A 13 44.85 -16.15 -13.80
CA PRO A 13 45.95 -15.19 -13.81
C PRO A 13 46.54 -15.04 -15.21
N GLY A 14 46.49 -13.82 -15.77
CA GLY A 14 47.01 -13.49 -17.09
C GLY A 14 45.95 -13.48 -18.21
N ASP A 15 44.74 -13.94 -17.96
CA ASP A 15 43.65 -13.83 -18.93
C ASP A 15 42.91 -12.49 -18.77
N HIS A 16 42.35 -12.00 -19.90
CA HIS A 16 41.53 -10.79 -19.84
C HIS A 16 40.27 -10.99 -18.97
N ASN A 17 40.13 -10.18 -17.93
CA ASN A 17 38.99 -10.25 -17.05
C ASN A 17 37.76 -9.64 -17.73
N PRO A 18 36.70 -10.43 -18.05
CA PRO A 18 35.54 -9.91 -18.76
C PRO A 18 34.72 -8.91 -17.93
N TYR A 19 35.00 -8.80 -16.64
CA TYR A 19 34.34 -7.85 -15.74
C TYR A 19 35.14 -6.55 -15.54
N ALA A 20 36.38 -6.47 -16.06
CA ALA A 20 37.28 -5.32 -15.87
C ALA A 20 36.66 -4.03 -16.44
N ASP A 21 36.05 -4.15 -17.62
CA ASP A 21 35.54 -3.02 -18.41
C ASP A 21 34.10 -2.59 -18.05
N LEU A 22 33.47 -3.21 -17.03
CA LEU A 22 32.13 -2.83 -16.61
C LEU A 22 32.17 -1.49 -15.86
N PRO A 23 31.29 -0.52 -16.25
CA PRO A 23 31.23 0.78 -15.61
C PRO A 23 30.70 0.68 -14.17
N GLU A 24 31.16 1.60 -13.31
CA GLU A 24 30.62 1.78 -11.96
C GLU A 24 29.14 2.18 -12.03
N LEU A 25 28.26 1.42 -11.36
CA LEU A 25 26.83 1.75 -11.28
C LEU A 25 26.55 2.66 -10.09
N ARG A 26 25.94 3.82 -10.34
CA ARG A 26 25.49 4.76 -9.31
C ARG A 26 23.98 4.90 -9.35
N ILE A 27 23.35 4.75 -8.19
CA ILE A 27 21.90 4.93 -8.02
C ILE A 27 21.67 6.26 -7.32
N LEU A 28 21.01 7.20 -8.01
CA LEU A 28 20.57 8.47 -7.46
C LEU A 28 19.06 8.40 -7.23
N THR A 29 18.64 8.70 -6.01
CA THR A 29 17.24 8.69 -5.64
C THR A 29 16.73 10.10 -5.40
N PHE A 30 15.55 10.40 -5.92
CA PHE A 30 14.88 11.68 -5.80
C PHE A 30 13.51 11.50 -5.13
N ASP A 31 13.22 12.31 -4.14
CA ASP A 31 11.93 12.30 -3.47
C ASP A 31 10.98 13.29 -4.15
N LEU A 32 10.18 12.81 -5.10
CA LEU A 32 9.21 13.66 -5.81
C LEU A 32 8.13 14.21 -4.88
N GLY A 33 7.82 13.50 -3.78
CA GLY A 33 6.90 13.98 -2.75
C GLY A 33 7.30 15.31 -2.13
N LYS A 34 8.58 15.62 -2.11
CA LYS A 34 9.10 16.91 -1.63
C LYS A 34 9.34 17.95 -2.72
N SER A 35 9.48 17.49 -3.96
CA SER A 35 9.95 18.33 -5.07
C SER A 35 8.82 18.90 -5.91
N LEU A 36 7.64 18.27 -5.91
CA LEU A 36 6.48 18.72 -6.68
C LEU A 36 5.42 19.34 -5.74
N PRO A 37 4.91 20.55 -6.03
CA PRO A 37 3.88 21.21 -5.20
C PRO A 37 2.58 20.41 -5.07
N THR A 38 2.29 19.59 -6.07
CA THR A 38 1.07 18.77 -6.17
C THR A 38 1.29 17.30 -5.78
N SER A 39 2.45 16.99 -5.20
CA SER A 39 2.84 15.61 -4.85
C SER A 39 1.83 14.88 -3.97
N TYR A 40 1.11 15.59 -3.10
CA TYR A 40 0.07 15.02 -2.24
C TYR A 40 -1.03 14.26 -3.01
N ARG A 41 -1.23 14.56 -4.30
CA ARG A 41 -2.18 13.85 -5.17
C ARG A 41 -1.72 12.44 -5.55
N TYR A 42 -0.41 12.21 -5.49
CA TYR A 42 0.23 10.98 -5.95
C TYR A 42 0.83 10.18 -4.80
N GLU A 43 0.74 10.70 -3.57
CA GLU A 43 1.14 9.97 -2.38
C GLU A 43 0.02 9.02 -1.99
N THR A 44 0.29 7.74 -2.10
CA THR A 44 -0.57 6.70 -1.53
C THR A 44 -0.39 6.65 0.00
N LEU A 45 -1.23 5.90 0.70
CA LEU A 45 -1.01 5.56 2.12
C LEU A 45 0.39 5.00 2.40
N GLU A 46 1.06 4.53 1.36
CA GLU A 46 2.43 4.01 1.39
C GLU A 46 3.49 5.11 1.44
N MET A 47 3.11 6.37 1.28
CA MET A 47 4.01 7.49 1.02
C MET A 47 4.98 7.20 -0.15
N ALA A 48 4.60 6.26 -1.03
CA ALA A 48 5.29 6.00 -2.27
C ALA A 48 4.62 6.78 -3.39
N PHE A 49 5.43 7.35 -4.27
CA PHE A 49 4.91 8.10 -5.41
C PHE A 49 4.24 7.17 -6.42
N ASN A 50 2.97 7.43 -6.72
CA ASN A 50 2.17 6.62 -7.63
C ASN A 50 2.37 7.04 -9.09
N PHE A 51 3.34 6.44 -9.75
CA PHE A 51 3.62 6.72 -11.17
C PHE A 51 2.47 6.35 -12.10
N THR A 52 1.67 5.36 -11.77
CA THR A 52 0.53 4.96 -12.61
C THR A 52 -0.53 6.06 -12.64
N GLU A 53 -0.82 6.67 -11.49
CA GLU A 53 -1.72 7.82 -11.43
C GLU A 53 -1.08 9.08 -12.02
N PHE A 54 0.17 9.35 -11.70
CA PHE A 54 0.88 10.52 -12.21
C PHE A 54 0.93 10.58 -13.75
N PHE A 55 1.18 9.45 -14.40
CA PHE A 55 1.21 9.32 -15.86
C PHE A 55 -0.12 8.85 -16.46
N ARG A 56 -1.21 8.83 -15.70
CA ARG A 56 -2.51 8.39 -16.19
C ARG A 56 -2.94 9.19 -17.43
N VAL A 57 -3.46 8.49 -18.44
CA VAL A 57 -3.95 9.09 -19.68
C VAL A 57 -5.47 8.97 -19.79
N TRP A 58 -6.08 9.93 -20.47
CA TRP A 58 -7.49 9.89 -20.80
C TRP A 58 -7.81 8.68 -21.68
N THR A 59 -8.79 7.87 -21.26
CA THR A 59 -9.25 6.70 -22.03
C THR A 59 -10.44 7.00 -22.91
N GLY A 60 -11.16 8.09 -22.63
CA GLY A 60 -12.43 8.45 -23.26
C GLY A 60 -13.63 7.67 -22.72
N ASP A 61 -13.39 6.77 -21.75
CA ASP A 61 -14.43 6.02 -21.05
C ASP A 61 -14.69 6.67 -19.68
N PRO A 62 -15.85 7.33 -19.48
CA PRO A 62 -16.16 8.01 -18.22
C PRO A 62 -16.09 7.10 -16.99
N ALA A 63 -16.34 5.78 -17.16
CA ALA A 63 -16.24 4.82 -16.07
C ALA A 63 -14.80 4.60 -15.62
N ARG A 64 -13.83 4.70 -16.53
CA ARG A 64 -12.40 4.56 -16.24
C ARG A 64 -11.74 5.89 -15.89
N ASP A 65 -12.20 6.98 -16.51
CA ASP A 65 -11.65 8.32 -16.31
C ASP A 65 -12.27 9.02 -15.11
N PHE A 66 -13.33 8.44 -14.50
CA PHE A 66 -14.14 8.97 -13.39
C PHE A 66 -14.82 10.31 -13.66
N ARG A 67 -14.63 10.89 -14.82
CA ARG A 67 -15.23 12.14 -15.30
C ARG A 67 -15.24 12.19 -16.83
N PRO A 68 -16.11 13.01 -17.43
CA PRO A 68 -16.07 13.25 -18.87
C PRO A 68 -14.74 13.88 -19.31
N LEU A 69 -14.34 13.57 -20.52
CA LEU A 69 -13.17 14.19 -21.15
C LEU A 69 -13.33 15.72 -21.18
N PRO A 70 -12.39 16.50 -20.61
CA PRO A 70 -12.48 17.96 -20.63
C PRO A 70 -12.47 18.54 -22.03
N ALA A 71 -13.08 19.70 -22.20
CA ALA A 71 -13.06 20.40 -23.47
C ALA A 71 -11.62 20.74 -23.91
N GLY A 72 -11.23 20.28 -25.11
CA GLY A 72 -9.87 20.45 -25.64
C GLY A 72 -8.90 19.31 -25.35
N ALA A 73 -9.18 18.40 -24.41
CA ALA A 73 -8.38 17.20 -24.19
C ALA A 73 -8.74 16.11 -25.21
N GLN A 74 -7.78 15.26 -25.53
CA GLN A 74 -7.96 14.12 -26.43
C GLN A 74 -7.68 12.80 -25.69
N VAL A 75 -8.29 11.72 -26.16
CA VAL A 75 -7.97 10.38 -25.70
C VAL A 75 -6.48 10.12 -25.90
N GLY A 76 -5.82 9.70 -24.83
CA GLY A 76 -4.37 9.47 -24.81
C GLY A 76 -3.54 10.66 -24.33
N ASP A 77 -4.13 11.82 -24.05
CA ASP A 77 -3.45 12.92 -23.35
C ASP A 77 -3.36 12.61 -21.86
N PHE A 78 -2.36 13.19 -21.17
CA PHE A 78 -2.25 13.01 -19.72
C PHE A 78 -3.40 13.67 -18.97
N VAL A 79 -3.96 12.99 -18.00
CA VAL A 79 -4.94 13.54 -17.06
C VAL A 79 -4.32 14.66 -16.24
N HIS A 80 -3.06 14.50 -15.86
CA HIS A 80 -2.27 15.43 -15.05
C HIS A 80 -1.14 16.09 -15.86
N GLU A 81 -1.42 16.51 -17.09
CA GLU A 81 -0.40 17.04 -18.01
C GLU A 81 0.42 18.19 -17.41
N ALA A 82 -0.22 19.10 -16.66
CA ALA A 82 0.49 20.20 -16.02
C ALA A 82 1.55 19.71 -15.02
N ASP A 83 1.24 18.67 -14.26
CA ASP A 83 2.16 18.09 -13.28
C ASP A 83 3.31 17.33 -13.98
N VAL A 84 3.02 16.63 -15.08
CA VAL A 84 4.05 15.96 -15.89
C VAL A 84 4.98 16.99 -16.53
N ARG A 85 4.45 18.10 -17.05
CA ARG A 85 5.26 19.24 -17.55
C ARG A 85 6.15 19.82 -16.46
N SER A 86 5.59 20.09 -15.27
CA SER A 86 6.35 20.58 -14.13
C SER A 86 7.46 19.63 -13.71
N PHE A 87 7.25 18.31 -13.79
CA PHE A 87 8.32 17.33 -13.57
C PHE A 87 9.41 17.41 -14.64
N LEU A 88 9.05 17.51 -15.92
CA LEU A 88 10.03 17.64 -17.00
C LEU A 88 10.83 18.93 -16.87
N ASP A 89 10.18 20.05 -16.54
CA ASP A 89 10.83 21.32 -16.25
C ASP A 89 11.79 21.19 -15.06
N LEU A 90 11.37 20.54 -13.97
CA LEU A 90 12.19 20.33 -12.77
C LEU A 90 13.49 19.60 -13.10
N ILE A 91 13.43 18.50 -13.88
CA ILE A 91 14.62 17.69 -14.17
C ILE A 91 15.52 18.30 -15.26
N SER A 92 15.05 19.32 -15.97
CA SER A 92 15.77 19.94 -17.10
C SER A 92 16.03 21.44 -16.90
N SER A 93 15.53 22.05 -15.83
CA SER A 93 15.72 23.47 -15.51
C SER A 93 17.21 23.77 -15.35
N GLU A 94 17.70 24.76 -16.09
CA GLU A 94 19.11 25.12 -16.11
C GLU A 94 19.49 25.77 -14.75
N ASN A 95 20.20 25.01 -13.94
CA ASN A 95 20.70 25.44 -12.65
C ASN A 95 22.02 24.75 -12.32
N PRO A 96 23.14 25.46 -12.27
CA PRO A 96 24.46 24.90 -11.96
C PRO A 96 24.56 24.22 -10.59
N GLU A 97 23.70 24.60 -9.65
CA GLU A 97 23.65 24.00 -8.32
C GLU A 97 22.71 22.80 -8.22
N SER A 98 21.97 22.51 -9.30
CA SER A 98 21.03 21.40 -9.33
C SER A 98 21.74 20.07 -9.61
N ASN A 99 21.23 19.00 -9.00
CA ASN A 99 21.70 17.65 -9.21
C ASN A 99 20.73 16.81 -10.07
N TYR A 100 19.77 17.45 -10.73
CA TYR A 100 18.84 16.76 -11.64
C TYR A 100 19.52 16.41 -12.98
N PRO A 101 19.11 15.31 -13.63
CA PRO A 101 19.89 14.67 -14.71
C PRO A 101 20.10 15.52 -15.98
N TYR A 102 19.24 16.50 -16.24
CA TYR A 102 19.33 17.35 -17.45
C TYR A 102 19.49 18.82 -17.14
N SER A 103 19.86 19.17 -15.91
CA SER A 103 19.88 20.55 -15.41
C SER A 103 21.11 21.37 -15.88
N THR A 104 22.13 20.75 -16.45
CA THR A 104 23.29 21.47 -17.00
C THR A 104 23.70 20.92 -18.37
N PRO A 105 24.41 21.72 -19.19
CA PRO A 105 24.95 21.22 -20.47
C PRO A 105 25.85 19.99 -20.30
N GLU A 106 26.65 19.95 -19.22
CA GLU A 106 27.54 18.82 -18.92
C GLU A 106 26.75 17.56 -18.61
N TYR A 107 25.65 17.66 -17.83
CA TYR A 107 24.77 16.53 -17.56
C TYR A 107 24.03 16.08 -18.81
N ARG A 108 23.58 17.00 -19.68
CA ARG A 108 22.95 16.65 -20.95
C ARG A 108 23.90 15.87 -21.86
N GLU A 109 25.19 16.27 -21.87
CA GLU A 109 26.22 15.55 -22.61
C GLU A 109 26.54 14.18 -22.00
N MET A 110 26.60 14.08 -20.66
CA MET A 110 26.81 12.84 -19.95
C MET A 110 25.64 11.86 -20.16
N PHE A 111 24.40 12.37 -20.18
CA PHE A 111 23.17 11.58 -20.35
C PHE A 111 22.56 11.72 -21.74
N ARG A 112 23.39 11.80 -22.77
CA ARG A 112 22.95 11.95 -24.15
C ARG A 112 22.19 10.75 -24.72
N HIS A 113 22.39 9.54 -24.20
CA HIS A 113 21.65 8.33 -24.55
C HIS A 113 21.10 7.69 -23.30
N THR A 114 19.79 7.72 -23.12
CA THR A 114 19.14 7.22 -21.91
C THR A 114 17.98 6.30 -22.20
N LEU A 115 17.69 5.42 -21.24
CA LEU A 115 16.53 4.54 -21.23
C LEU A 115 15.51 5.06 -20.19
N TRP A 116 14.28 5.32 -20.60
CA TRP A 116 13.21 5.75 -19.73
C TRP A 116 12.16 4.66 -19.57
N MET A 117 11.95 4.20 -18.35
CA MET A 117 10.96 3.19 -18.02
C MET A 117 9.69 3.84 -17.54
N VAL A 118 8.56 3.60 -18.22
CA VAL A 118 7.26 4.20 -17.93
C VAL A 118 6.20 3.14 -17.62
N PRO A 119 5.05 3.48 -17.00
CA PRO A 119 4.07 2.50 -16.52
C PRO A 119 3.40 1.66 -17.62
N GLY A 120 3.15 2.23 -18.80
CA GLY A 120 2.40 1.55 -19.84
C GLY A 120 2.64 2.09 -21.26
N VAL A 121 2.00 1.45 -22.23
CA VAL A 121 2.15 1.76 -23.66
C VAL A 121 1.52 3.11 -24.02
N LYS A 122 0.32 3.40 -23.48
CA LYS A 122 -0.38 4.66 -23.72
C LYS A 122 0.38 5.84 -23.10
N GLU A 123 0.89 5.63 -21.90
CA GLU A 123 1.72 6.60 -21.16
C GLU A 123 3.03 6.88 -21.91
N ALA A 124 3.64 5.85 -22.50
CA ALA A 124 4.84 6.01 -23.34
C ALA A 124 4.57 6.89 -24.57
N SER A 125 3.45 6.67 -25.25
CA SER A 125 3.06 7.45 -26.43
C SER A 125 2.72 8.91 -26.06
N ALA A 126 2.03 9.11 -24.93
CA ALA A 126 1.74 10.47 -24.43
C ALA A 126 3.05 11.21 -24.07
N LEU A 127 3.95 10.54 -23.35
CA LEU A 127 5.24 11.13 -22.97
C LEU A 127 6.12 11.42 -24.20
N SER A 128 6.12 10.55 -25.21
CA SER A 128 6.84 10.77 -26.46
C SER A 128 6.40 12.06 -27.17
N ARG A 129 5.08 12.30 -27.22
CA ARG A 129 4.53 13.57 -27.78
C ARG A 129 4.97 14.78 -26.97
N LEU A 130 4.81 14.70 -25.65
CA LEU A 130 5.11 15.81 -24.75
C LEU A 130 6.61 16.20 -24.80
N LEU A 131 7.52 15.21 -24.88
CA LEU A 131 8.96 15.45 -24.97
C LEU A 131 9.36 16.13 -26.29
N LYS A 132 8.68 15.85 -27.42
CA LYS A 132 8.96 16.48 -28.72
C LYS A 132 8.71 17.99 -28.69
N ASP A 133 7.71 18.41 -27.91
CA ASP A 133 7.31 19.82 -27.77
C ASP A 133 8.03 20.56 -26.64
N HIS A 134 8.83 19.83 -25.83
CA HIS A 134 9.50 20.39 -24.68
C HIS A 134 10.77 21.18 -25.07
N PRO A 135 11.04 22.38 -24.50
CA PRO A 135 12.17 23.23 -24.87
C PRO A 135 13.55 22.53 -24.83
N VAL A 136 13.77 21.69 -23.84
CA VAL A 136 15.03 20.95 -23.69
C VAL A 136 14.98 19.60 -24.40
N PHE A 137 13.94 18.82 -24.15
CA PHE A 137 13.85 17.45 -24.69
C PHE A 137 13.50 17.38 -26.17
N GLY A 138 12.97 18.44 -26.76
CA GLY A 138 12.77 18.54 -28.22
C GLY A 138 14.06 18.39 -29.04
N ALA A 139 15.24 18.64 -28.41
CA ALA A 139 16.54 18.37 -29.02
C ALA A 139 16.93 16.87 -29.05
N TYR A 140 16.22 16.03 -28.30
CA TYR A 140 16.45 14.59 -28.23
C TYR A 140 15.60 13.84 -29.23
N LYS A 141 16.20 12.88 -29.95
CA LYS A 141 15.42 11.95 -30.77
C LYS A 141 14.80 10.88 -29.89
N ILE A 142 13.48 10.82 -29.90
CA ILE A 142 12.74 9.84 -29.08
C ILE A 142 12.59 8.53 -29.85
N ALA A 143 12.98 7.42 -29.23
CA ALA A 143 12.75 6.07 -29.71
C ALA A 143 11.74 5.39 -28.77
N ASN A 144 10.44 5.49 -29.07
CA ASN A 144 9.42 4.79 -28.32
C ASN A 144 9.33 3.33 -28.77
N VAL A 145 9.68 2.40 -27.89
CA VAL A 145 9.61 0.95 -28.14
C VAL A 145 8.57 0.23 -27.28
N ALA A 146 7.72 0.97 -26.59
CA ALA A 146 6.58 0.43 -25.88
C ALA A 146 5.48 0.00 -26.85
N GLY A 147 4.91 -1.18 -26.68
CA GLY A 147 3.88 -1.72 -27.60
C GLY A 147 4.40 -1.79 -29.03
N ASP A 148 3.70 -1.14 -29.96
CA ASP A 148 4.08 -1.05 -31.37
C ASP A 148 4.86 0.26 -31.69
N GLY A 149 5.20 1.04 -30.68
CA GLY A 149 5.88 2.31 -30.81
C GLY A 149 4.98 3.46 -31.29
N ASP A 150 5.61 4.51 -31.80
CA ASP A 150 4.91 5.64 -32.38
C ASP A 150 4.63 5.38 -33.86
N ALA A 151 3.47 5.80 -34.36
CA ALA A 151 3.08 5.64 -35.77
C ALA A 151 4.05 6.30 -36.76
N GLU A 152 4.75 7.35 -36.31
CA GLU A 152 5.77 8.05 -37.13
C GLU A 152 7.09 7.27 -37.26
N MET A 153 7.30 6.28 -36.42
CA MET A 153 8.54 5.48 -36.38
C MET A 153 8.23 3.99 -36.16
N PRO A 154 7.58 3.33 -37.12
CA PRO A 154 7.29 1.90 -37.04
C PRO A 154 8.58 1.08 -37.03
N TYR A 155 8.55 -0.07 -36.37
CA TYR A 155 9.69 -0.98 -36.29
C TYR A 155 9.26 -2.46 -36.21
N ASP A 156 10.07 -3.32 -36.81
CA ASP A 156 9.92 -4.77 -36.70
C ASP A 156 10.68 -5.32 -35.49
N ASN A 157 11.80 -4.67 -35.14
CA ASN A 157 12.63 -5.05 -34.00
C ASN A 157 13.08 -3.84 -33.19
N ALA A 158 12.66 -3.80 -31.92
CA ALA A 158 12.94 -2.71 -31.00
C ALA A 158 14.44 -2.41 -30.83
N LEU A 159 15.30 -3.43 -30.74
CA LEU A 159 16.74 -3.24 -30.57
C LEU A 159 17.38 -2.62 -31.83
N THR A 160 16.93 -3.03 -33.00
CA THR A 160 17.40 -2.48 -34.29
C THR A 160 17.04 -1.01 -34.39
N LEU A 161 15.78 -0.64 -34.06
CA LEU A 161 15.35 0.76 -34.03
C LEU A 161 16.23 1.59 -33.10
N VAL A 162 16.43 1.15 -31.87
CA VAL A 162 17.24 1.89 -30.88
C VAL A 162 18.66 2.12 -31.38
N LYS A 163 19.33 1.08 -31.90
CA LYS A 163 20.68 1.20 -32.44
C LYS A 163 20.76 2.15 -33.66
N GLN A 164 19.77 2.13 -34.54
CA GLN A 164 19.68 3.05 -35.65
C GLN A 164 19.52 4.50 -35.20
N VAL A 165 18.60 4.73 -34.25
CA VAL A 165 18.34 6.06 -33.71
C VAL A 165 19.56 6.62 -33.00
N ILE A 166 20.22 5.82 -32.16
CA ILE A 166 21.47 6.22 -31.47
C ILE A 166 22.58 6.56 -32.48
N LYS A 167 22.77 5.72 -33.49
CA LYS A 167 23.81 5.94 -34.52
C LYS A 167 23.60 7.22 -35.32
N ALA A 168 22.32 7.59 -35.55
CA ALA A 168 21.95 8.74 -36.37
C ALA A 168 21.87 10.08 -35.62
N ASN A 169 21.83 10.05 -34.29
CA ASN A 169 21.55 11.23 -33.49
C ASN A 169 22.48 11.34 -32.28
N ARG A 170 22.91 12.56 -31.95
CA ARG A 170 23.78 12.82 -30.80
C ARG A 170 23.04 12.64 -29.46
N TYR A 171 21.78 13.02 -29.39
CA TYR A 171 20.96 12.95 -28.19
C TYR A 171 19.72 12.08 -28.45
N THR A 172 19.52 11.05 -27.62
CA THR A 172 18.41 10.12 -27.78
C THR A 172 17.80 9.71 -26.44
N ILE A 173 16.49 9.56 -26.42
CA ILE A 173 15.75 8.97 -25.30
C ILE A 173 15.01 7.74 -25.83
N THR A 174 15.29 6.57 -25.25
CA THR A 174 14.54 5.35 -25.51
C THR A 174 13.43 5.22 -24.45
N ILE A 175 12.16 5.15 -24.86
CA ILE A 175 11.03 4.95 -23.95
C ILE A 175 10.57 3.51 -24.05
N SER A 176 10.42 2.83 -22.90
CA SER A 176 9.92 1.46 -22.80
C SER A 176 9.03 1.26 -21.58
N CYS A 177 8.10 0.31 -21.66
CA CYS A 177 7.28 -0.16 -20.52
C CYS A 177 7.54 -1.64 -20.18
N GLY A 178 8.63 -2.24 -20.70
CA GLY A 178 8.99 -3.65 -20.45
C GLY A 178 9.85 -4.28 -21.51
N LYS A 179 9.77 -3.82 -22.77
CA LYS A 179 10.69 -4.26 -23.82
C LYS A 179 12.12 -3.82 -23.51
N LEU A 180 13.10 -4.59 -23.95
CA LEU A 180 14.54 -4.36 -23.79
C LEU A 180 15.06 -4.41 -22.34
N THR A 181 14.23 -4.84 -21.38
CA THR A 181 14.67 -5.04 -19.98
C THR A 181 15.48 -6.32 -19.79
N THR A 182 15.34 -7.29 -20.70
CA THR A 182 16.06 -8.57 -20.67
C THR A 182 16.70 -8.90 -22.01
N GLY A 183 17.82 -9.62 -22.00
CA GLY A 183 18.44 -10.22 -23.20
C GLY A 183 19.05 -9.25 -24.21
N VAL A 184 19.19 -7.96 -23.92
CA VAL A 184 19.74 -6.96 -24.84
C VAL A 184 20.91 -6.21 -24.25
N THR A 185 21.81 -5.74 -25.12
CA THR A 185 22.97 -4.92 -24.78
C THR A 185 23.00 -3.69 -25.69
N VAL A 186 22.94 -2.50 -25.07
CA VAL A 186 23.11 -1.20 -25.74
C VAL A 186 24.17 -0.44 -24.95
N PRO A 187 25.44 -0.55 -25.38
CA PRO A 187 26.57 0.03 -24.64
C PRO A 187 26.48 1.54 -24.47
N GLU A 188 25.83 2.22 -25.41
CA GLU A 188 25.69 3.68 -25.45
C GLU A 188 24.78 4.25 -24.36
N TRP A 189 23.88 3.44 -23.78
CA TRP A 189 23.06 3.92 -22.66
C TRP A 189 23.92 4.22 -21.44
N THR A 190 23.93 5.49 -21.01
CA THR A 190 24.68 5.97 -19.85
C THR A 190 23.81 6.06 -18.60
N ALA A 191 22.50 6.16 -18.77
CA ALA A 191 21.58 6.23 -17.65
C ALA A 191 20.23 5.58 -17.93
N VAL A 192 19.55 5.12 -16.86
CA VAL A 192 18.15 4.73 -16.87
C VAL A 192 17.33 5.62 -15.92
N MET A 193 16.18 6.10 -16.43
CA MET A 193 15.17 6.83 -15.67
C MET A 193 14.07 5.87 -15.25
N MET A 194 13.90 5.64 -13.97
CA MET A 194 12.89 4.73 -13.42
C MET A 194 11.62 5.50 -13.06
N LEU A 195 10.71 5.63 -14.03
CA LEU A 195 9.44 6.35 -13.93
C LEU A 195 8.23 5.40 -13.87
N THR A 196 8.44 4.17 -13.45
CA THR A 196 7.40 3.14 -13.35
C THR A 196 7.60 2.29 -12.11
N GLY A 197 6.56 1.56 -11.73
CA GLY A 197 6.59 0.64 -10.61
C GLY A 197 6.12 1.27 -9.30
N SER A 198 5.82 0.41 -8.36
CA SER A 198 5.48 0.73 -6.97
C SER A 198 6.59 0.22 -6.05
N ALA A 199 6.48 0.51 -4.76
CA ALA A 199 7.35 -0.07 -3.74
C ALA A 199 7.36 -1.61 -3.73
N SER A 200 6.31 -2.24 -4.30
CA SER A 200 6.16 -3.70 -4.44
C SER A 200 6.77 -4.27 -5.74
N THR A 201 7.50 -3.49 -6.53
CA THR A 201 8.14 -3.98 -7.76
C THR A 201 9.12 -5.11 -7.42
N ALA A 202 9.00 -6.24 -8.13
CA ALA A 202 9.88 -7.39 -7.92
C ALA A 202 11.36 -7.01 -8.12
N ALA A 203 12.20 -7.35 -7.16
CA ALA A 203 13.63 -7.02 -7.17
C ALA A 203 14.35 -7.52 -8.43
N SER A 204 13.96 -8.70 -8.93
CA SER A 204 14.56 -9.25 -10.16
C SER A 204 14.33 -8.38 -11.39
N GLY A 205 13.12 -7.87 -11.59
CA GLY A 205 12.78 -6.99 -12.72
C GLY A 205 13.51 -5.65 -12.64
N TYR A 206 13.58 -5.07 -11.44
CA TYR A 206 14.33 -3.85 -11.20
C TYR A 206 15.81 -4.02 -11.51
N MET A 207 16.45 -5.05 -10.93
CA MET A 207 17.89 -5.33 -11.16
C MET A 207 18.19 -5.62 -12.61
N GLN A 208 17.36 -6.37 -13.32
CA GLN A 208 17.50 -6.63 -14.75
C GLN A 208 17.47 -5.34 -15.57
N THR A 209 16.61 -4.41 -15.20
CA THR A 209 16.49 -3.11 -15.88
C THR A 209 17.70 -2.22 -15.64
N ILE A 210 18.13 -2.04 -14.39
CA ILE A 210 19.27 -1.16 -14.08
C ILE A 210 20.60 -1.67 -14.64
N PHE A 211 20.77 -2.99 -14.73
CA PHE A 211 21.97 -3.57 -15.34
C PHE A 211 22.05 -3.38 -16.86
N ARG A 212 20.99 -2.91 -17.54
CA ARG A 212 21.07 -2.56 -18.97
C ARG A 212 22.06 -1.44 -19.24
N VAL A 213 22.17 -0.47 -18.33
CA VAL A 213 23.13 0.63 -18.48
C VAL A 213 24.53 0.29 -18.01
N GLN A 214 24.73 -0.84 -17.33
CA GLN A 214 26.06 -1.30 -16.86
C GLN A 214 26.86 -2.05 -17.94
N SER A 215 26.43 -2.03 -19.18
CA SER A 215 27.16 -2.62 -20.29
C SER A 215 28.46 -1.86 -20.55
N ALA A 216 29.56 -2.58 -20.73
CA ALA A 216 30.84 -1.98 -21.19
C ALA A 216 30.65 -1.30 -22.55
N GLY A 217 31.28 -0.16 -22.78
CA GLY A 217 31.14 0.59 -24.01
C GLY A 217 32.18 1.70 -24.13
N VAL A 218 32.39 2.15 -25.37
CA VAL A 218 33.24 3.27 -25.71
C VAL A 218 32.41 4.38 -26.30
N LEU A 219 32.48 5.57 -25.72
CA LEU A 219 31.76 6.76 -26.13
C LEU A 219 32.75 7.84 -26.49
N ASP A 220 32.74 8.31 -27.75
CA ASP A 220 33.73 9.28 -28.30
C ASP A 220 35.19 8.88 -28.04
N GLY A 221 35.50 7.61 -28.18
CA GLY A 221 36.87 7.08 -28.00
C GLY A 221 37.28 6.90 -26.53
N LYS A 222 36.42 7.20 -25.57
CA LYS A 222 36.65 7.02 -24.12
C LYS A 222 35.82 5.85 -23.59
N GLN A 223 36.43 5.03 -22.76
CA GLN A 223 35.72 3.96 -22.06
C GLN A 223 34.69 4.52 -21.12
N LYS A 224 33.52 3.91 -21.08
CA LYS A 224 32.44 4.28 -20.15
C LYS A 224 32.81 3.84 -18.72
N GLU A 225 33.24 4.78 -17.90
CA GLU A 225 33.66 4.51 -16.50
C GLU A 225 32.50 4.39 -15.55
N ARG A 226 31.38 5.10 -15.81
CA ARG A 226 30.22 5.18 -14.92
C ARG A 226 28.94 5.07 -15.71
N CYS A 227 27.93 4.52 -15.03
CA CYS A 227 26.54 4.53 -15.47
C CYS A 227 25.61 4.84 -14.30
N TYR A 228 24.42 5.34 -14.63
CA TYR A 228 23.56 5.95 -13.64
C TYR A 228 22.14 5.38 -13.65
N VAL A 229 21.55 5.29 -12.49
CA VAL A 229 20.14 5.01 -12.29
C VAL A 229 19.53 6.23 -11.61
N PHE A 230 18.54 6.83 -12.22
CA PHE A 230 17.74 7.90 -11.63
C PHE A 230 16.41 7.28 -11.18
N ASP A 231 16.26 7.09 -9.88
CA ASP A 231 15.05 6.52 -9.30
C ASP A 231 14.29 7.60 -8.53
N PHE A 232 13.09 7.89 -8.99
CA PHE A 232 12.21 8.90 -8.39
C PHE A 232 11.27 8.32 -7.33
N ALA A 233 11.50 7.07 -6.90
CA ALA A 233 10.86 6.43 -5.77
C ALA A 233 11.91 5.80 -4.85
N PRO A 234 12.53 6.60 -3.94
CA PRO A 234 13.65 6.15 -3.11
C PRO A 234 13.35 4.87 -2.32
N ASP A 235 12.12 4.72 -1.86
CA ASP A 235 11.66 3.55 -1.11
C ASP A 235 11.74 2.26 -1.94
N ARG A 236 11.49 2.34 -3.24
CA ARG A 236 11.62 1.19 -4.16
C ARG A 236 13.06 0.71 -4.25
N ALA A 237 14.01 1.61 -4.53
CA ALA A 237 15.42 1.25 -4.62
C ALA A 237 15.92 0.57 -3.34
N LEU A 238 15.55 1.12 -2.18
CA LEU A 238 15.93 0.58 -0.88
C LEU A 238 15.28 -0.78 -0.58
N ASN A 239 14.01 -0.95 -0.96
CA ASN A 239 13.30 -2.23 -0.79
C ASN A 239 13.94 -3.34 -1.64
N VAL A 240 14.23 -3.04 -2.92
CA VAL A 240 14.91 -3.98 -3.82
C VAL A 240 16.28 -4.38 -3.28
N ILE A 241 17.05 -3.42 -2.79
CA ILE A 241 18.37 -3.67 -2.20
C ILE A 241 18.26 -4.56 -0.96
N SER A 242 17.27 -4.30 -0.12
CA SER A 242 16.99 -5.13 1.06
C SER A 242 16.63 -6.57 0.68
N GLU A 243 15.78 -6.74 -0.33
CA GLU A 243 15.36 -8.06 -0.81
C GLU A 243 16.52 -8.83 -1.45
N VAL A 244 17.34 -8.17 -2.26
CA VAL A 244 18.56 -8.78 -2.85
C VAL A 244 19.52 -9.25 -1.77
N ASN A 245 19.74 -8.45 -0.72
CA ASN A 245 20.58 -8.87 0.41
C ASN A 245 20.00 -10.08 1.15
N ARG A 246 18.68 -10.15 1.31
CA ARG A 246 17.98 -11.29 1.92
C ARG A 246 18.14 -12.57 1.10
N ILE A 247 18.01 -12.48 -0.24
CA ILE A 247 18.15 -13.62 -1.16
C ILE A 247 19.60 -14.11 -1.24
N THR A 248 20.58 -13.20 -1.22
CA THR A 248 22.01 -13.56 -1.37
C THR A 248 22.59 -14.23 -0.13
N LYS A 249 22.01 -14.01 1.05
CA LYS A 249 22.42 -14.63 2.30
C LYS A 249 21.36 -15.62 2.78
N ARG A 250 21.40 -16.82 2.24
CA ARG A 250 20.57 -17.97 2.65
C ARG A 250 20.85 -18.32 4.13
N GLY A 251 19.82 -18.15 4.98
CA GLY A 251 19.81 -18.63 6.38
C GLY A 251 20.49 -17.69 7.39
N ARG A 252 19.95 -17.63 8.60
CA ARG A 252 20.43 -17.01 9.85
C ARG A 252 21.28 -15.74 9.71
N THR A 253 20.63 -14.61 9.47
CA THR A 253 21.29 -13.30 9.58
C THR A 253 20.77 -12.57 10.81
N ASN A 254 21.65 -12.31 11.78
CA ASN A 254 21.35 -11.37 12.84
C ASN A 254 21.42 -9.91 12.28
N GLU A 255 20.90 -8.94 13.01
CA GLU A 255 20.88 -7.53 12.60
C GLU A 255 22.29 -7.01 12.23
N GLU A 256 23.30 -7.46 12.91
CA GLU A 256 24.70 -7.09 12.69
C GLU A 256 25.25 -7.60 11.34
N GLN A 257 24.88 -8.82 10.96
CA GLN A 257 25.24 -9.40 9.65
C GLN A 257 24.48 -8.72 8.51
N ASN A 258 23.21 -8.35 8.70
CA ASN A 258 22.44 -7.56 7.75
C ASN A 258 23.05 -6.17 7.56
N ARG A 259 23.47 -5.53 8.65
CA ARG A 259 24.15 -4.24 8.65
C ARG A 259 25.49 -4.29 7.89
N ALA A 260 26.30 -5.32 8.13
CA ALA A 260 27.57 -5.54 7.43
C ALA A 260 27.35 -5.75 5.92
N ALA A 261 26.34 -6.54 5.54
CA ALA A 261 26.03 -6.79 4.13
C ALA A 261 25.52 -5.57 3.38
N LEU A 262 24.68 -4.75 4.03
CA LEU A 262 24.26 -3.47 3.48
C LEU A 262 25.41 -2.49 3.34
N GLY A 263 26.34 -2.48 4.31
CA GLY A 263 27.57 -1.67 4.22
C GLY A 263 28.42 -2.10 3.04
N GLU A 264 28.62 -3.40 2.82
CA GLU A 264 29.35 -3.94 1.69
C GLU A 264 28.66 -3.57 0.35
N PHE A 265 27.33 -3.70 0.27
CA PHE A 265 26.58 -3.30 -0.93
C PHE A 265 26.76 -1.82 -1.26
N LEU A 266 26.61 -0.92 -0.26
CA LEU A 266 26.77 0.52 -0.45
C LEU A 266 28.18 0.93 -0.87
N ASN A 267 29.20 0.17 -0.50
CA ASN A 267 30.57 0.41 -0.98
C ASN A 267 30.74 0.10 -2.46
N PHE A 268 29.92 -0.80 -3.02
CA PHE A 268 30.01 -1.19 -4.44
C PHE A 268 28.96 -0.53 -5.33
N CYS A 269 27.82 -0.19 -4.77
CA CYS A 269 26.74 0.48 -5.46
C CYS A 269 26.23 1.63 -4.56
N PRO A 270 26.89 2.79 -4.58
CA PRO A 270 26.52 3.90 -3.73
C PRO A 270 25.12 4.39 -4.10
N VAL A 271 24.24 4.45 -3.09
CA VAL A 271 22.92 5.03 -3.18
C VAL A 271 23.00 6.46 -2.63
N ILE A 272 22.65 7.42 -3.46
CA ILE A 272 22.74 8.84 -3.13
C ILE A 272 21.33 9.42 -3.10
N ALA A 273 20.95 10.01 -1.97
CA ALA A 273 19.75 10.82 -1.90
C ALA A 273 20.03 12.22 -2.44
N VAL A 274 19.17 12.69 -3.32
CA VAL A 274 19.21 14.05 -3.84
C VAL A 274 18.00 14.80 -3.31
N ASP A 275 18.25 15.90 -2.61
CA ASP A 275 17.24 16.81 -2.07
C ASP A 275 17.62 18.23 -2.50
N GLY A 276 16.98 18.74 -3.53
CA GLY A 276 17.34 20.00 -4.17
C GLY A 276 18.79 19.98 -4.68
N THR A 277 19.64 20.85 -4.12
CA THR A 277 21.07 20.96 -4.46
C THR A 277 21.97 20.05 -3.62
N GLN A 278 21.43 19.41 -2.57
CA GLN A 278 22.21 18.57 -1.67
C GLN A 278 22.23 17.11 -2.12
N MET A 279 23.43 16.55 -2.20
CA MET A 279 23.66 15.11 -2.38
C MET A 279 24.14 14.49 -1.08
N THR A 280 23.41 13.51 -0.57
CA THR A 280 23.79 12.82 0.66
C THR A 280 23.85 11.31 0.40
N ALA A 281 25.02 10.71 0.61
CA ALA A 281 25.18 9.27 0.56
C ALA A 281 24.36 8.60 1.68
N TYR A 282 23.67 7.50 1.35
CA TYR A 282 22.97 6.71 2.36
C TYR A 282 23.98 6.05 3.29
N SER A 283 23.88 6.34 4.58
CA SER A 283 24.55 5.54 5.60
C SER A 283 23.76 4.26 5.85
N VAL A 284 24.46 3.20 6.29
CA VAL A 284 23.81 1.92 6.68
C VAL A 284 22.68 2.16 7.69
N SER A 285 22.89 3.03 8.68
CA SER A 285 21.89 3.35 9.70
C SER A 285 20.66 4.06 9.14
N ARG A 286 20.83 4.96 8.16
CA ARG A 286 19.72 5.64 7.47
C ARG A 286 18.93 4.63 6.63
N MET A 287 19.64 3.76 5.91
CA MET A 287 19.03 2.71 5.10
C MET A 287 18.24 1.72 5.96
N MET A 288 18.80 1.26 7.08
CA MET A 288 18.10 0.36 8.01
C MET A 288 16.81 0.97 8.56
N ARG A 289 16.85 2.24 8.97
CA ARG A 289 15.62 2.93 9.41
C ARG A 289 14.56 3.02 8.30
N GLN A 290 14.96 3.24 7.08
CA GLN A 290 14.04 3.36 5.95
C GLN A 290 13.47 1.98 5.55
N ILE A 291 14.29 0.93 5.56
CA ILE A 291 13.83 -0.46 5.37
C ILE A 291 12.79 -0.83 6.44
N LYS A 292 13.06 -0.47 7.71
CA LYS A 292 12.10 -0.71 8.80
C LYS A 292 10.78 0.02 8.56
N ARG A 293 10.83 1.26 8.06
CA ARG A 293 9.64 2.01 7.64
C ARG A 293 8.87 1.31 6.53
N LEU A 294 9.56 0.80 5.50
CA LEU A 294 8.93 0.05 4.41
C LEU A 294 8.28 -1.25 4.89
N THR A 295 8.88 -1.92 5.87
CA THR A 295 8.28 -3.11 6.51
C THR A 295 6.99 -2.74 7.24
N VAL A 296 6.97 -1.62 7.95
CA VAL A 296 5.77 -1.05 8.59
C VAL A 296 4.68 -0.76 7.57
N ASP A 297 5.04 -0.15 6.44
CA ASP A 297 4.10 0.18 5.36
C ASP A 297 3.48 -1.07 4.73
N ARG A 298 4.29 -2.10 4.51
CA ARG A 298 3.82 -3.40 4.02
C ARG A 298 2.84 -4.05 5.00
N ALA A 299 3.14 -3.99 6.30
CA ALA A 299 2.24 -4.50 7.34
C ALA A 299 0.86 -3.80 7.30
N ILE A 300 0.83 -2.47 7.13
CA ILE A 300 -0.42 -1.71 7.04
C ILE A 300 -1.21 -2.11 5.80
N LYS A 301 -0.58 -2.13 4.62
CA LYS A 301 -1.22 -2.49 3.36
C LYS A 301 -1.84 -3.86 3.35
N SER A 302 -1.15 -4.82 3.93
CA SER A 302 -1.65 -6.18 4.05
C SER A 302 -2.78 -6.30 5.09
N GLY A 303 -3.04 -5.26 5.90
CA GLY A 303 -3.91 -5.35 7.07
C GLY A 303 -3.39 -6.33 8.11
N PHE A 304 -2.07 -6.37 8.28
CA PHE A 304 -1.32 -7.31 9.13
C PHE A 304 -1.45 -8.79 8.70
N ASP A 305 -1.77 -9.01 7.44
CA ASP A 305 -1.88 -10.35 6.83
C ASP A 305 -0.59 -10.79 6.11
N ASP A 306 0.52 -10.15 6.40
CA ASP A 306 1.83 -10.37 5.79
C ASP A 306 2.85 -10.89 6.81
N GLU A 307 3.87 -11.60 6.33
CA GLU A 307 4.96 -12.11 7.18
C GLU A 307 5.77 -11.01 7.88
N SER A 308 5.68 -9.77 7.39
CA SER A 308 6.40 -8.62 7.95
C SER A 308 6.07 -8.30 9.41
N VAL A 309 4.91 -8.73 9.89
CA VAL A 309 4.50 -8.53 11.29
C VAL A 309 5.14 -9.53 12.28
N TYR A 310 5.84 -10.55 11.77
CA TYR A 310 6.46 -11.59 12.60
C TYR A 310 7.98 -11.43 12.62
N LYS A 311 8.61 -11.90 13.71
CA LYS A 311 10.07 -11.96 13.81
C LYS A 311 10.63 -12.88 12.74
N GLN A 312 11.50 -12.35 11.89
CA GLN A 312 12.06 -13.08 10.76
C GLN A 312 13.27 -13.95 11.13
N ASP A 313 13.96 -13.61 12.23
CA ASP A 313 15.24 -14.26 12.62
C ASP A 313 15.08 -15.63 13.26
N THR A 314 13.92 -15.96 13.71
CA THR A 314 13.71 -17.19 14.50
C THR A 314 12.92 -18.22 13.76
N GLY A 315 12.72 -18.26 12.50
CA GLY A 315 11.79 -19.25 11.96
C GLY A 315 10.88 -19.75 13.11
N ILE A 316 9.65 -20.04 12.98
CA ILE A 316 8.82 -20.43 14.14
C ILE A 316 9.44 -21.66 14.81
N VAL A 317 10.42 -21.44 15.71
CA VAL A 317 10.98 -22.48 16.55
C VAL A 317 9.99 -22.67 17.70
N MET A 318 9.18 -23.70 17.58
CA MET A 318 8.27 -24.13 18.63
C MET A 318 9.05 -24.99 19.62
N ASP A 319 9.00 -24.63 20.89
CA ASP A 319 9.37 -25.54 21.95
C ASP A 319 8.27 -26.61 22.18
N GLU A 320 8.56 -27.63 22.97
CA GLU A 320 7.61 -28.71 23.24
C GLU A 320 6.30 -28.21 23.88
N ASP A 321 6.38 -27.15 24.70
CA ASP A 321 5.20 -26.53 25.32
C ASP A 321 4.35 -25.79 24.28
N ASP A 322 4.98 -25.18 23.28
CA ASP A 322 4.28 -24.55 22.17
C ASP A 322 3.56 -25.58 21.29
N VAL A 323 4.22 -26.71 20.98
CA VAL A 323 3.61 -27.81 20.20
C VAL A 323 2.37 -28.34 20.91
N GLN A 324 2.43 -28.60 22.23
CA GLN A 324 1.29 -29.03 23.01
C GLN A 324 0.16 -27.99 23.08
N LEU A 325 0.51 -26.71 23.22
CA LEU A 325 -0.44 -25.60 23.21
C LEU A 325 -1.19 -25.54 21.87
N PHE A 326 -0.46 -25.68 20.77
CA PHE A 326 -1.03 -25.61 19.42
C PHE A 326 -1.82 -26.86 19.05
N HIS A 327 -1.45 -28.06 19.54
CA HIS A 327 -2.28 -29.26 19.39
C HIS A 327 -3.63 -29.09 20.07
N THR A 328 -3.67 -28.58 21.28
CA THR A 328 -4.93 -28.34 22.02
C THR A 328 -5.83 -27.30 21.31
N LEU A 329 -5.24 -26.33 20.63
CA LEU A 329 -5.95 -25.28 19.88
C LEU A 329 -6.37 -25.75 18.49
N SER A 330 -5.58 -26.61 17.85
CA SER A 330 -5.87 -27.18 16.52
C SER A 330 -7.13 -28.02 16.55
N ASP A 331 -7.40 -28.75 17.60
CA ASP A 331 -8.61 -29.57 17.74
C ASP A 331 -9.87 -28.70 17.85
N LYS A 332 -9.76 -27.48 18.40
CA LYS A 332 -10.83 -26.48 18.46
C LYS A 332 -11.00 -25.70 17.15
N LEU A 333 -9.95 -25.59 16.33
CA LEU A 333 -9.96 -24.85 15.04
C LEU A 333 -10.51 -25.70 13.88
N SER A 334 -10.52 -27.03 14.01
CA SER A 334 -10.99 -27.94 12.95
C SER A 334 -12.50 -27.88 12.69
N GLU A 335 -13.28 -27.29 13.58
CA GLU A 335 -14.74 -27.10 13.42
C GLU A 335 -15.14 -25.87 12.60
N GLN A 336 -14.20 -24.95 12.31
CA GLN A 336 -14.48 -23.76 11.49
C GLN A 336 -14.11 -24.04 10.01
N LYS A 337 -15.12 -24.20 9.15
CA LYS A 337 -14.93 -24.34 7.70
C LYS A 337 -14.19 -23.14 7.13
N ALA A 338 -13.02 -23.38 6.56
CA ALA A 338 -12.20 -22.39 5.89
C ALA A 338 -12.98 -21.69 4.75
N ALA A 339 -13.00 -20.35 4.75
CA ALA A 339 -13.55 -19.57 3.66
C ALA A 339 -12.78 -19.85 2.36
N LYS A 340 -13.50 -20.24 1.30
CA LYS A 340 -12.93 -20.49 -0.03
C LYS A 340 -12.54 -19.16 -0.69
N LYS A 341 -11.28 -18.78 -0.53
CA LYS A 341 -10.37 -18.13 -1.50
C LYS A 341 -9.08 -17.81 -0.77
N GLU A 342 -8.17 -18.76 -0.80
CA GLU A 342 -6.80 -18.54 -0.35
C GLU A 342 -6.10 -17.58 -1.33
N THR A 343 -5.89 -16.35 -0.91
CA THR A 343 -4.86 -15.51 -1.53
C THR A 343 -3.54 -16.18 -1.18
N LYS A 344 -2.77 -16.59 -2.18
CA LYS A 344 -1.45 -17.21 -2.00
C LYS A 344 -0.54 -16.20 -1.33
N VAL A 345 -0.40 -16.30 -0.03
CA VAL A 345 0.60 -15.57 0.74
C VAL A 345 1.87 -16.39 0.64
N HIS A 346 2.89 -15.83 0.00
CA HIS A 346 4.23 -16.40 0.00
C HIS A 346 4.87 -16.13 1.37
N ILE A 347 4.48 -16.92 2.37
CA ILE A 347 5.37 -17.18 3.50
C ILE A 347 6.45 -18.05 2.90
N ASN A 348 7.69 -17.55 2.84
CA ASN A 348 8.80 -18.31 2.28
C ASN A 348 8.79 -19.71 2.88
N HIS A 349 8.61 -20.71 1.98
CA HIS A 349 8.64 -22.13 2.27
C HIS A 349 7.49 -22.69 3.12
N GLN A 350 6.35 -22.00 3.25
CA GLN A 350 5.12 -22.58 3.81
C GLN A 350 5.34 -23.49 5.05
N GLY A 351 6.01 -22.96 6.08
CA GLY A 351 6.25 -23.70 7.33
C GLY A 351 7.52 -24.57 7.38
N LEU A 352 8.37 -24.56 6.36
CA LEU A 352 9.71 -25.17 6.39
C LEU A 352 10.80 -24.08 6.46
N THR A 353 11.93 -24.37 7.09
CA THR A 353 13.12 -23.52 6.97
C THR A 353 13.71 -23.62 5.56
N GLY A 354 14.58 -22.69 5.17
CA GLY A 354 15.23 -22.73 3.84
C GLY A 354 15.99 -24.05 3.61
N GLU A 355 16.67 -24.57 4.61
CA GLU A 355 17.41 -25.84 4.58
C GLU A 355 16.47 -27.04 4.44
N GLU A 356 15.38 -27.07 5.24
CA GLU A 356 14.36 -28.11 5.17
C GLU A 356 13.65 -28.14 3.81
N TYR A 357 13.37 -26.97 3.25
CA TYR A 357 12.78 -26.85 1.93
C TYR A 357 13.72 -27.36 0.84
N GLU A 358 15.00 -26.97 0.87
CA GLU A 358 16.00 -27.45 -0.10
C GLU A 358 16.18 -28.99 0.00
N MET A 359 16.14 -29.55 1.21
CA MET A 359 16.17 -31.00 1.41
C MET A 359 14.92 -31.66 0.81
N ALA A 360 13.73 -31.13 1.12
CA ALA A 360 12.47 -31.64 0.59
C ALA A 360 12.41 -31.56 -0.93
N ASP A 361 12.89 -30.45 -1.52
CA ASP A 361 12.93 -30.24 -2.96
C ASP A 361 13.93 -31.19 -3.66
N LYS A 362 15.14 -31.32 -3.12
CA LYS A 362 16.14 -32.28 -3.62
C LYS A 362 15.63 -33.70 -3.62
N ILE A 363 14.95 -34.14 -2.53
CA ILE A 363 14.39 -35.49 -2.43
C ILE A 363 13.18 -35.63 -3.39
N SER A 364 12.32 -34.61 -3.48
CA SER A 364 11.14 -34.61 -4.34
C SER A 364 11.49 -34.72 -5.83
N ASN A 365 12.61 -34.10 -6.23
CA ASN A 365 13.09 -34.13 -7.61
C ASN A 365 13.85 -35.43 -7.96
N LYS A 366 14.20 -36.27 -6.99
CA LYS A 366 14.71 -37.61 -7.29
C LYS A 366 13.59 -38.49 -7.86
N PRO A 367 13.85 -39.26 -8.93
CA PRO A 367 12.89 -40.28 -9.39
C PRO A 367 12.54 -41.27 -8.26
N LYS A 368 11.28 -41.67 -8.12
CA LYS A 368 10.82 -42.57 -7.04
C LYS A 368 11.66 -43.82 -6.89
N ARG A 369 12.18 -44.38 -8.00
CA ARG A 369 13.03 -45.56 -8.02
C ARG A 369 14.44 -45.35 -7.43
N GLU A 370 14.86 -44.13 -7.29
CA GLU A 370 16.20 -43.72 -6.80
C GLU A 370 16.15 -43.19 -5.36
N ARG A 371 14.94 -43.06 -4.79
CA ARG A 371 14.77 -42.65 -3.40
C ARG A 371 15.06 -43.81 -2.46
N THR A 372 15.84 -43.54 -1.43
CA THR A 372 16.06 -44.49 -0.36
C THR A 372 14.86 -44.46 0.60
N LYS A 373 14.74 -45.48 1.44
CA LYS A 373 13.73 -45.53 2.50
C LYS A 373 13.91 -44.36 3.48
N GLU A 374 15.15 -43.95 3.73
CA GLU A 374 15.51 -42.80 4.56
C GLU A 374 15.08 -41.46 3.91
N ASP A 375 15.20 -41.33 2.58
CA ASP A 375 14.69 -40.18 1.83
C ASP A 375 13.16 -40.03 1.98
N ASP A 376 12.41 -41.13 1.86
CA ASP A 376 10.97 -41.11 2.00
C ASP A 376 10.51 -40.86 3.44
N ASP A 377 11.18 -41.40 4.45
CA ASP A 377 10.90 -41.17 5.85
C ASP A 377 11.20 -39.70 6.23
N LEU A 378 12.30 -39.12 5.73
CA LEU A 378 12.65 -37.72 5.92
C LEU A 378 11.62 -36.80 5.25
N LEU A 379 11.24 -37.10 4.02
CA LEU A 379 10.21 -36.32 3.29
C LEU A 379 8.87 -36.34 4.04
N LYS A 380 8.47 -37.50 4.56
CA LYS A 380 7.26 -37.62 5.37
C LYS A 380 7.31 -36.82 6.65
N LYS A 381 8.42 -36.86 7.38
CA LYS A 381 8.67 -36.05 8.58
C LYS A 381 8.60 -34.56 8.27
N LEU A 382 9.24 -34.11 7.20
CA LEU A 382 9.21 -32.70 6.79
C LEU A 382 7.80 -32.25 6.39
N GLN A 383 7.00 -33.11 5.75
CA GLN A 383 5.60 -32.84 5.43
C GLN A 383 4.71 -32.73 6.67
N GLU A 384 4.94 -33.57 7.68
CA GLU A 384 4.21 -33.51 8.96
C GLU A 384 4.55 -32.21 9.72
N GLN A 385 5.84 -31.87 9.84
CA GLN A 385 6.29 -30.61 10.44
C GLN A 385 5.73 -29.38 9.72
N LYS A 386 5.69 -29.41 8.38
CA LYS A 386 5.08 -28.35 7.58
C LYS A 386 3.61 -28.16 7.95
N LYS A 387 2.82 -29.24 8.00
CA LYS A 387 1.39 -29.17 8.35
C LYS A 387 1.15 -28.60 9.75
N GLU A 388 1.97 -28.95 10.72
CA GLU A 388 1.86 -28.44 12.09
C GLU A 388 2.17 -26.95 12.16
N ARG A 389 3.26 -26.52 11.53
CA ARG A 389 3.65 -25.10 11.48
C ARG A 389 2.62 -24.25 10.71
N GLU A 390 2.01 -24.78 9.66
CA GLU A 390 0.93 -24.07 8.96
C GLU A 390 -0.29 -23.79 9.85
N LYS A 391 -0.61 -24.68 10.79
CA LYS A 391 -1.70 -24.43 11.76
C LYS A 391 -1.37 -23.26 12.69
N VAL A 392 -0.13 -23.20 13.17
CA VAL A 392 0.36 -22.09 14.01
C VAL A 392 0.30 -20.76 13.26
N ILE A 393 0.79 -20.76 12.02
CA ILE A 393 0.77 -19.59 11.15
C ILE A 393 -0.67 -19.09 10.94
N ARG A 394 -1.62 -19.98 10.71
CA ARG A 394 -3.03 -19.63 10.58
C ARG A 394 -3.59 -18.99 11.85
N LEU A 395 -3.22 -19.50 13.04
CA LEU A 395 -3.66 -18.91 14.29
C LEU A 395 -3.06 -17.50 14.50
N LEU A 396 -1.76 -17.37 14.30
CA LEU A 396 -1.06 -16.08 14.41
C LEU A 396 -1.66 -15.06 13.45
N ARG A 397 -1.90 -15.47 12.20
CA ARG A 397 -2.54 -14.66 11.17
C ARG A 397 -3.96 -14.23 11.56
N ASN A 398 -4.77 -15.16 12.09
CA ASN A 398 -6.11 -14.84 12.58
C ASN A 398 -6.12 -13.82 13.72
N VAL A 399 -5.07 -13.74 14.50
CA VAL A 399 -4.89 -12.72 15.54
C VAL A 399 -4.44 -11.40 14.91
N SER A 400 -3.38 -11.43 14.09
CA SER A 400 -2.76 -10.21 13.58
C SER A 400 -3.70 -9.36 12.73
N ILE A 401 -4.52 -9.96 11.87
CA ILE A 401 -5.46 -9.23 11.00
C ILE A 401 -6.57 -8.47 11.75
N ARG A 402 -6.73 -8.73 13.04
CA ARG A 402 -7.70 -8.03 13.91
C ARG A 402 -7.09 -6.80 14.60
N LEU A 403 -5.76 -6.77 14.74
CA LEU A 403 -5.06 -5.71 15.45
C LEU A 403 -5.23 -4.31 14.84
N PRO A 404 -5.20 -4.10 13.51
CA PRO A 404 -5.33 -2.77 12.92
C PRO A 404 -6.59 -2.04 13.35
N LEU A 405 -7.72 -2.74 13.42
CA LEU A 405 -8.98 -2.15 13.84
C LEU A 405 -9.00 -1.80 15.33
N LEU A 406 -8.46 -2.67 16.18
CA LEU A 406 -8.31 -2.41 17.62
C LEU A 406 -7.36 -1.23 17.87
N ILE A 407 -6.28 -1.14 17.12
CA ILE A 407 -5.34 -0.01 17.16
C ILE A 407 -6.03 1.29 16.74
N TYR A 408 -6.82 1.25 15.67
CA TYR A 408 -7.57 2.40 15.17
C TYR A 408 -8.55 2.94 16.23
N GLY A 409 -9.24 2.06 16.97
CA GLY A 409 -10.18 2.42 18.03
C GLY A 409 -9.54 2.71 19.39
N ALA A 410 -8.27 2.42 19.60
CA ALA A 410 -7.65 2.55 20.92
C ALA A 410 -7.62 4.01 21.41
N LYS A 411 -7.97 4.22 22.67
CA LYS A 411 -7.93 5.52 23.36
C LYS A 411 -6.55 5.73 24.01
N VAL A 412 -5.55 5.96 23.18
CA VAL A 412 -4.16 6.21 23.59
C VAL A 412 -3.68 7.48 22.91
N ASP A 413 -2.86 8.28 23.58
CA ASP A 413 -2.26 9.50 23.03
C ASP A 413 -1.49 9.21 21.74
N LEU A 414 -1.54 10.14 20.79
CA LEU A 414 -0.87 10.00 19.49
C LEU A 414 0.66 10.04 19.58
N THR A 415 1.21 10.53 20.68
CA THR A 415 2.65 10.55 20.95
C THR A 415 3.15 9.19 21.44
N GLU A 416 2.26 8.36 21.98
CA GLU A 416 2.57 7.05 22.53
C GLU A 416 2.40 5.94 21.49
N SER A 417 3.34 5.01 21.42
CA SER A 417 3.20 3.78 20.65
C SER A 417 2.46 2.74 21.48
N ILE A 418 1.53 2.03 20.85
CA ILE A 418 0.83 0.91 21.48
C ILE A 418 1.69 -0.33 21.32
N LYS A 419 2.16 -0.92 22.42
CA LYS A 419 2.81 -2.22 22.40
C LYS A 419 1.77 -3.33 22.34
N MET A 420 2.14 -4.47 21.78
CA MET A 420 1.22 -5.60 21.70
C MET A 420 0.70 -6.08 23.08
N ALA A 421 1.54 -6.02 24.10
CA ALA A 421 1.14 -6.37 25.47
C ALA A 421 0.06 -5.43 26.04
N ASP A 422 0.00 -4.18 25.58
CA ASP A 422 -0.96 -3.17 26.07
C ASP A 422 -2.39 -3.53 25.70
N PHE A 423 -2.62 -4.28 24.60
CA PHE A 423 -3.95 -4.72 24.22
C PHE A 423 -4.67 -5.53 25.31
N ILE A 424 -3.93 -6.24 26.14
CA ILE A 424 -4.47 -7.04 27.24
C ILE A 424 -5.22 -6.15 28.25
N THR A 425 -4.75 -4.92 28.42
CA THR A 425 -5.32 -3.93 29.34
C THR A 425 -6.23 -2.91 28.66
N LEU A 426 -5.90 -2.52 27.43
CA LEU A 426 -6.65 -1.52 26.65
C LEU A 426 -8.02 -2.02 26.17
N VAL A 427 -8.13 -3.33 25.94
CA VAL A 427 -9.37 -3.95 25.44
C VAL A 427 -10.08 -4.66 26.58
N ASP A 428 -11.30 -4.22 26.93
CA ASP A 428 -12.13 -4.89 27.92
C ASP A 428 -12.56 -6.29 27.45
N GLU A 429 -13.10 -7.10 28.34
CA GLU A 429 -13.40 -8.50 28.06
C GLU A 429 -14.51 -8.69 27.02
N GLU A 430 -15.57 -7.86 27.05
CA GLU A 430 -16.64 -7.93 26.06
C GLU A 430 -16.13 -7.53 24.66
N SER A 431 -15.31 -6.49 24.58
CA SER A 431 -14.65 -6.06 23.35
C SER A 431 -13.66 -7.10 22.85
N TRP A 432 -12.94 -7.78 23.78
CA TRP A 432 -12.04 -8.88 23.41
C TRP A 432 -12.79 -10.01 22.73
N GLN A 433 -13.92 -10.43 23.31
CA GLN A 433 -14.76 -11.51 22.75
C GLN A 433 -15.40 -11.12 21.41
N GLU A 434 -15.66 -9.83 21.15
CA GLU A 434 -16.20 -9.38 19.87
C GLU A 434 -15.15 -9.34 18.76
N PHE A 435 -13.93 -8.88 19.05
CA PHE A 435 -12.95 -8.57 18.04
C PHE A 435 -11.84 -9.62 17.91
N MET A 436 -11.58 -10.44 18.92
CA MET A 436 -10.55 -11.48 18.89
C MET A 436 -11.14 -12.85 18.56
N PRO A 437 -10.33 -13.82 18.06
CA PRO A 437 -10.82 -15.17 17.85
C PRO A 437 -11.33 -15.78 19.16
N LYS A 438 -12.47 -16.47 19.15
CA LYS A 438 -13.05 -17.11 20.34
C LYS A 438 -12.10 -18.10 21.04
N THR A 439 -11.14 -18.63 20.31
CA THR A 439 -10.13 -19.57 20.80
C THR A 439 -8.95 -18.89 21.47
N VAL A 440 -8.84 -17.55 21.40
CA VAL A 440 -7.69 -16.77 21.88
C VAL A 440 -8.11 -15.88 23.04
N ASP A 441 -7.91 -16.32 24.25
CA ASP A 441 -8.04 -15.50 25.47
C ASP A 441 -6.78 -14.63 25.69
N LYS A 442 -6.85 -13.71 26.62
CA LYS A 442 -5.75 -12.81 26.96
C LYS A 442 -4.47 -13.52 27.46
N PRO A 443 -4.56 -14.59 28.28
CA PRO A 443 -3.41 -15.41 28.66
C PRO A 443 -2.72 -16.06 27.45
N LEU A 444 -3.48 -16.63 26.53
CA LEU A 444 -2.95 -17.22 25.30
C LEU A 444 -2.30 -16.17 24.41
N PHE A 445 -2.98 -15.04 24.21
CA PHE A 445 -2.44 -13.91 23.43
C PHE A 445 -1.06 -13.48 23.97
N ARG A 446 -0.90 -13.40 25.31
CA ARG A 446 0.39 -13.10 25.95
C ARG A 446 1.50 -14.08 25.56
N LYS A 447 1.19 -15.36 25.41
CA LYS A 447 2.16 -16.38 24.96
C LYS A 447 2.50 -16.20 23.47
N LEU A 448 1.59 -15.70 22.65
CA LEU A 448 1.81 -15.47 21.22
C LEU A 448 2.68 -14.25 20.93
N LEU A 449 2.84 -13.31 21.87
CA LEU A 449 3.60 -12.07 21.66
C LEU A 449 5.05 -12.31 21.21
N LYS A 450 5.67 -13.40 21.64
CA LYS A 450 7.05 -13.74 21.30
C LYS A 450 7.30 -13.93 19.80
N TYR A 451 6.24 -14.20 19.01
CA TYR A 451 6.34 -14.43 17.57
C TYR A 451 6.23 -13.16 16.73
N TYR A 452 5.72 -12.08 17.30
CA TYR A 452 5.52 -10.81 16.58
C TYR A 452 6.76 -9.91 16.65
N ASP A 453 6.99 -9.16 15.56
CA ASP A 453 7.93 -8.04 15.57
C ASP A 453 7.24 -6.82 16.17
N GLU A 454 7.52 -6.56 17.45
CA GLU A 454 6.89 -5.48 18.22
C GLU A 454 7.13 -4.11 17.62
N ASP A 455 8.30 -3.86 17.04
CA ASP A 455 8.64 -2.59 16.44
C ASP A 455 7.83 -2.35 15.17
N VAL A 456 7.60 -3.40 14.37
CA VAL A 456 6.77 -3.31 13.17
C VAL A 456 5.30 -3.07 13.54
N VAL A 457 4.77 -3.84 14.47
CA VAL A 457 3.36 -3.70 14.90
C VAL A 457 3.11 -2.35 15.57
N SER A 458 3.99 -1.92 16.48
CA SER A 458 3.88 -0.60 17.15
C SER A 458 4.03 0.55 16.16
N GLY A 459 5.00 0.44 15.23
CA GLY A 459 5.21 1.44 14.18
C GLY A 459 4.02 1.56 13.24
N ALA A 460 3.46 0.43 12.80
CA ALA A 460 2.26 0.39 11.96
C ALA A 460 1.05 0.95 12.70
N GLY A 461 0.88 0.61 13.97
CA GLY A 461 -0.18 1.12 14.81
C GLY A 461 -0.13 2.63 15.00
N LEU A 462 1.04 3.18 15.28
CA LEU A 462 1.23 4.63 15.38
C LEU A 462 0.90 5.33 14.06
N ARG A 463 1.30 4.74 12.95
CA ARG A 463 1.04 5.29 11.63
C ARG A 463 -0.44 5.27 11.24
N ILE A 464 -1.16 4.16 11.47
CA ILE A 464 -2.63 4.08 11.26
C ILE A 464 -3.32 5.21 12.03
N ARG A 465 -2.95 5.44 13.30
CA ARG A 465 -3.54 6.51 14.12
C ARG A 465 -3.20 7.90 13.60
N ARG A 466 -1.96 8.14 13.15
CA ARG A 466 -1.54 9.41 12.54
C ARG A 466 -2.25 9.69 11.22
N MET A 467 -2.48 8.67 10.40
CA MET A 467 -3.25 8.81 9.16
C MET A 467 -4.70 9.21 9.46
N ALA A 468 -5.33 8.57 10.46
CA ALA A 468 -6.66 8.95 10.91
C ALA A 468 -6.69 10.38 11.47
N LYS A 469 -5.66 10.82 12.20
CA LYS A 469 -5.56 12.20 12.70
C LYS A 469 -5.36 13.22 11.57
N ALA A 470 -4.52 12.90 10.60
CA ALA A 470 -4.30 13.78 9.45
C ALA A 470 -5.59 13.97 8.61
N ALA A 471 -6.46 12.96 8.58
CA ALA A 471 -7.77 13.10 7.95
C ALA A 471 -8.67 14.16 8.60
N ASP A 472 -8.48 14.45 9.87
CA ASP A 472 -9.29 15.44 10.60
C ASP A 472 -9.00 16.89 10.17
N GLU A 473 -7.91 17.13 9.45
CA GLU A 473 -7.52 18.43 8.91
C GLU A 473 -8.06 18.69 7.49
N LEU A 474 -8.73 17.70 6.91
CA LEU A 474 -9.27 17.74 5.57
C LEU A 474 -10.74 18.22 5.55
N PRO A 475 -11.23 18.74 4.41
CA PRO A 475 -12.65 18.92 4.19
C PRO A 475 -13.41 17.59 4.35
N PRO A 476 -14.67 17.60 4.77
CA PRO A 476 -15.44 16.38 5.04
C PRO A 476 -15.45 15.37 3.90
N THR A 477 -15.57 15.80 2.63
CA THR A 477 -15.51 14.88 1.47
C THR A 477 -14.20 14.12 1.42
N GLU A 478 -13.07 14.83 1.52
CA GLU A 478 -11.75 14.22 1.48
C GLU A 478 -11.47 13.39 2.74
N ARG A 479 -11.98 13.82 3.90
CA ARG A 479 -11.91 13.05 5.13
C ARG A 479 -12.61 11.69 5.00
N VAL A 480 -13.83 11.66 4.45
CA VAL A 480 -14.57 10.40 4.24
C VAL A 480 -13.81 9.47 3.29
N LYS A 481 -13.25 9.98 2.20
CA LYS A 481 -12.41 9.20 1.27
C LYS A 481 -11.19 8.61 1.99
N ARG A 482 -10.52 9.41 2.81
CA ARG A 482 -9.34 8.97 3.57
C ARG A 482 -9.68 7.91 4.62
N ILE A 483 -10.81 8.04 5.30
CA ILE A 483 -11.28 7.00 6.24
C ILE A 483 -11.64 5.71 5.47
N ALA A 484 -12.34 5.82 4.35
CA ALA A 484 -12.66 4.67 3.49
C ALA A 484 -11.38 3.95 3.01
N GLU A 485 -10.35 4.69 2.64
CA GLU A 485 -9.04 4.17 2.26
C GLU A 485 -8.36 3.41 3.42
N ILE A 486 -8.33 3.98 4.64
CA ILE A 486 -7.80 3.31 5.82
C ILE A 486 -8.52 1.97 6.04
N PHE A 487 -9.84 1.96 5.98
CA PHE A 487 -10.64 0.75 6.16
C PHE A 487 -10.46 -0.28 5.02
N SER A 488 -10.10 0.14 3.81
CA SER A 488 -9.83 -0.76 2.70
C SER A 488 -8.65 -1.70 2.96
N HIS A 489 -7.74 -1.32 3.85
CA HIS A 489 -6.60 -2.12 4.27
C HIS A 489 -6.93 -3.11 5.37
N PHE A 490 -8.04 -2.90 6.11
CA PHE A 490 -8.43 -3.82 7.18
C PHE A 490 -9.04 -5.09 6.59
N ARG A 491 -8.60 -6.24 7.09
CA ARG A 491 -9.07 -7.55 6.61
C ARG A 491 -10.25 -8.04 7.39
N ASN A 492 -11.17 -8.73 6.72
CA ASN A 492 -12.24 -9.47 7.36
C ASN A 492 -11.70 -10.78 7.90
N PRO A 493 -11.70 -10.98 9.22
CA PRO A 493 -11.10 -12.16 9.81
C PRO A 493 -11.93 -13.43 9.67
N ASP A 494 -13.26 -13.32 9.72
CA ASP A 494 -14.20 -14.45 9.62
C ASP A 494 -15.63 -13.96 9.33
N LYS A 495 -16.56 -14.91 9.22
CA LYS A 495 -17.99 -14.62 8.97
C LYS A 495 -18.69 -13.94 10.16
N GLU A 496 -18.20 -14.15 11.40
CA GLU A 496 -18.82 -13.61 12.62
C GLU A 496 -18.37 -12.17 12.92
N THR A 497 -17.14 -11.82 12.52
CA THR A 497 -16.56 -10.47 12.71
C THR A 497 -16.44 -9.76 11.36
N VAL A 498 -17.56 -9.64 10.65
CA VAL A 498 -17.59 -8.97 9.35
C VAL A 498 -17.44 -7.46 9.56
N LEU A 499 -16.37 -6.92 8.99
CA LEU A 499 -16.26 -5.49 8.72
C LEU A 499 -16.86 -5.25 7.34
N THR A 500 -18.05 -4.65 7.31
CA THR A 500 -18.70 -4.38 6.02
C THR A 500 -17.83 -3.39 5.22
N PRO A 501 -17.29 -3.78 4.06
CA PRO A 501 -16.45 -2.90 3.26
C PRO A 501 -17.21 -1.65 2.81
N TRP A 502 -16.50 -0.52 2.64
CA TRP A 502 -17.11 0.74 2.18
C TRP A 502 -17.90 0.58 0.88
N ARG A 503 -17.42 -0.25 -0.04
CA ARG A 503 -18.15 -0.60 -1.26
C ARG A 503 -19.52 -1.20 -1.00
N VAL A 504 -19.62 -2.11 -0.06
CA VAL A 504 -20.89 -2.78 0.31
C VAL A 504 -21.82 -1.80 1.02
N VAL A 505 -21.29 -0.92 1.86
CA VAL A 505 -22.06 0.15 2.52
C VAL A 505 -22.69 1.07 1.47
N ASN A 506 -21.89 1.53 0.49
CA ASN A 506 -22.37 2.37 -0.61
C ASN A 506 -23.46 1.65 -1.44
N LEU A 507 -23.21 0.37 -1.81
CA LEU A 507 -24.17 -0.43 -2.56
C LEU A 507 -25.51 -0.58 -1.80
N HIS A 508 -25.45 -0.94 -0.52
CA HIS A 508 -26.65 -1.15 0.29
C HIS A 508 -27.44 0.17 0.45
N LEU A 509 -26.79 1.22 0.97
CA LEU A 509 -27.50 2.43 1.35
C LEU A 509 -27.97 3.22 0.12
N SER A 510 -27.14 3.32 -0.93
CA SER A 510 -27.59 4.02 -2.14
C SER A 510 -28.80 3.35 -2.81
N ASN A 511 -28.88 2.01 -2.78
CA ASN A 511 -30.01 1.30 -3.34
C ASN A 511 -31.27 1.30 -2.44
N MET A 512 -31.09 1.46 -1.13
CA MET A 512 -32.23 1.40 -0.17
C MET A 512 -32.78 2.78 0.15
N VAL A 513 -31.92 3.74 0.42
CA VAL A 513 -32.30 5.08 0.91
C VAL A 513 -31.82 6.22 0.01
N GLY A 514 -30.94 5.93 -0.94
CA GLY A 514 -30.32 6.97 -1.76
C GLY A 514 -29.16 7.67 -1.03
N GLY A 515 -28.97 8.96 -1.31
CA GLY A 515 -27.90 9.78 -0.76
C GLY A 515 -26.65 9.82 -1.64
N TYR A 516 -25.52 10.28 -1.12
CA TYR A 516 -24.27 10.46 -1.89
C TYR A 516 -23.40 9.21 -1.91
N CYS A 517 -23.33 8.57 -3.08
CA CYS A 517 -22.55 7.36 -3.33
C CYS A 517 -21.15 7.71 -3.84
N PHE A 518 -20.13 7.09 -3.23
CA PHE A 518 -18.71 7.27 -3.57
C PHE A 518 -18.23 6.32 -4.70
N LEU A 519 -19.11 5.54 -5.29
CA LEU A 519 -18.78 4.57 -6.32
C LEU A 519 -19.59 4.81 -7.57
N ASN A 520 -19.07 4.34 -8.72
CA ASN A 520 -19.76 4.40 -10.00
C ASN A 520 -21.07 3.57 -9.96
N GLU A 521 -21.88 3.69 -11.02
CA GLU A 521 -23.18 3.00 -11.09
C GLU A 521 -23.07 1.48 -11.09
N GLN A 522 -21.99 0.94 -11.62
CA GLN A 522 -21.72 -0.49 -11.71
C GLN A 522 -21.10 -1.05 -10.41
N PHE A 523 -20.69 -0.19 -9.47
CA PHE A 523 -20.00 -0.55 -8.24
C PHE A 523 -18.73 -1.39 -8.48
N ASP A 524 -18.08 -1.25 -9.62
CA ASP A 524 -16.88 -2.01 -10.02
C ASP A 524 -15.60 -1.16 -10.03
N SER A 525 -15.72 0.17 -9.80
CA SER A 525 -14.54 1.03 -9.61
C SER A 525 -13.66 0.54 -8.46
N GLN A 526 -12.35 0.49 -8.68
CA GLN A 526 -11.39 0.11 -7.64
C GLN A 526 -11.16 1.25 -6.64
N GLU A 527 -11.30 2.49 -7.09
CA GLU A 527 -11.13 3.70 -6.32
C GLU A 527 -12.47 4.41 -6.11
N VAL A 528 -12.54 5.24 -5.07
CA VAL A 528 -13.71 6.09 -4.83
C VAL A 528 -13.74 7.24 -5.84
N LEU A 529 -14.94 7.69 -6.19
CA LEU A 529 -15.14 8.81 -7.10
C LEU A 529 -14.51 10.09 -6.54
N GLU A 530 -13.96 10.92 -7.41
CA GLU A 530 -13.45 12.24 -7.04
C GLU A 530 -14.56 13.12 -6.46
N GLU A 531 -15.74 13.09 -7.11
CA GLU A 531 -16.97 13.71 -6.61
C GLU A 531 -18.03 12.63 -6.37
N PRO A 532 -18.54 12.47 -5.14
CA PRO A 532 -19.61 11.53 -4.85
C PRO A 532 -20.89 11.92 -5.62
N ARG A 533 -21.56 10.92 -6.18
CA ARG A 533 -22.80 11.12 -6.96
C ARG A 533 -24.04 10.99 -6.10
N LEU A 534 -25.02 11.85 -6.31
CA LEU A 534 -26.32 11.73 -5.70
C LEU A 534 -27.11 10.57 -6.34
N VAL A 535 -27.61 9.68 -5.49
CA VAL A 535 -28.58 8.63 -5.86
C VAL A 535 -29.91 8.99 -5.25
N ASP A 536 -30.92 9.11 -6.09
CA ASP A 536 -32.26 9.47 -5.66
C ASP A 536 -33.17 8.24 -5.70
N GLN A 537 -33.78 7.90 -4.56
CA GLN A 537 -34.77 6.83 -4.39
C GLN A 537 -36.18 7.43 -4.19
N GLY A 538 -36.42 8.64 -4.68
CA GLY A 538 -37.68 9.35 -4.60
C GLY A 538 -38.03 9.76 -3.16
N GLN A 539 -39.26 9.54 -2.77
CA GLN A 539 -39.79 10.01 -1.47
C GLN A 539 -38.91 9.58 -0.28
N VAL A 540 -38.30 8.40 -0.32
CA VAL A 540 -37.43 7.91 0.75
C VAL A 540 -36.18 8.78 0.90
N THR A 541 -35.58 9.20 -0.20
CA THR A 541 -34.41 10.10 -0.19
C THR A 541 -34.81 11.48 0.32
N GLU A 542 -35.94 12.00 -0.12
CA GLU A 542 -36.46 13.30 0.31
C GLU A 542 -36.76 13.31 1.82
N ASP A 543 -37.50 12.33 2.33
CA ASP A 543 -37.90 12.24 3.75
C ASP A 543 -36.71 12.14 4.70
N ILE A 544 -35.60 11.54 4.25
CA ILE A 544 -34.40 11.35 5.07
C ILE A 544 -33.42 12.51 4.90
N PHE A 545 -33.00 12.82 3.67
CA PHE A 545 -31.86 13.69 3.44
C PHE A 545 -32.23 15.15 3.23
N LEU A 546 -33.46 15.47 2.80
CA LEU A 546 -33.94 16.84 2.73
C LEU A 546 -34.61 17.32 4.00
N ASN A 547 -34.88 16.45 4.98
CA ASN A 547 -35.42 16.80 6.26
C ASN A 547 -34.28 17.29 7.20
N PRO A 548 -34.21 18.59 7.56
CA PRO A 548 -33.15 19.12 8.38
C PRO A 548 -33.17 18.58 9.81
N GLU A 549 -34.30 18.04 10.27
CA GLU A 549 -34.50 17.47 11.59
C GLU A 549 -34.39 15.93 11.63
N ALA A 550 -34.08 15.30 10.48
CA ALA A 550 -33.99 13.85 10.39
C ALA A 550 -32.95 13.27 11.37
N ARG A 551 -33.37 12.22 12.08
CA ARG A 551 -32.51 11.48 13.03
C ARG A 551 -32.33 10.06 12.56
N ILE A 552 -31.08 9.67 12.42
CA ILE A 552 -30.68 8.37 11.89
C ILE A 552 -30.10 7.53 13.03
N LEU A 553 -30.62 6.34 13.21
CA LEU A 553 -30.08 5.36 14.18
C LEU A 553 -29.39 4.21 13.47
N GLU A 554 -28.11 4.01 13.72
CA GLU A 554 -27.45 2.75 13.37
C GLU A 554 -27.55 1.76 14.54
N MET A 555 -27.94 0.52 14.21
CA MET A 555 -28.03 -0.59 15.15
C MET A 555 -26.83 -1.51 15.01
N ASN A 556 -26.11 -1.77 16.12
CA ASN A 556 -24.99 -2.70 16.20
C ASN A 556 -23.77 -2.32 15.33
N SER A 557 -23.37 -1.05 15.40
CA SER A 557 -22.17 -0.58 14.72
C SER A 557 -20.89 -1.27 15.21
N LYS A 558 -20.00 -1.60 14.29
CA LYS A 558 -18.64 -2.08 14.58
C LYS A 558 -17.57 -1.15 14.03
N SER A 559 -17.77 -0.63 12.82
CA SER A 559 -16.80 0.19 12.09
C SER A 559 -17.19 1.66 11.99
N GLY A 560 -18.47 1.97 12.13
CA GLY A 560 -19.02 3.31 11.92
C GLY A 560 -19.16 3.71 10.44
N LEU A 561 -19.01 2.79 9.49
CA LEU A 561 -19.07 3.13 8.08
C LEU A 561 -20.50 3.39 7.57
N TYR A 562 -21.51 2.71 8.13
CA TYR A 562 -22.91 3.01 7.80
C TYR A 562 -23.31 4.41 8.23
N PRO A 563 -23.11 4.82 9.50
CA PRO A 563 -23.41 6.18 9.91
C PRO A 563 -22.50 7.21 9.24
N LEU A 564 -21.29 6.86 8.81
CA LEU A 564 -20.44 7.75 8.03
C LEU A 564 -21.08 8.10 6.69
N TYR A 565 -21.65 7.12 5.97
CA TYR A 565 -22.37 7.34 4.73
C TYR A 565 -23.60 8.24 4.93
N MET A 566 -24.38 7.95 5.96
CA MET A 566 -25.59 8.72 6.29
C MET A 566 -25.22 10.16 6.68
N ALA A 567 -24.21 10.34 7.54
CA ALA A 567 -23.72 11.65 7.95
C ALA A 567 -23.24 12.47 6.75
N TYR A 568 -22.48 11.82 5.85
CA TYR A 568 -21.99 12.51 4.66
C TYR A 568 -23.13 12.94 3.72
N SER A 569 -24.11 12.07 3.51
CA SER A 569 -25.26 12.39 2.65
C SER A 569 -26.09 13.54 3.22
N LEU A 570 -26.33 13.55 4.53
CA LEU A 570 -27.02 14.66 5.22
C LEU A 570 -26.21 15.98 5.13
N TYR A 571 -24.90 15.89 5.36
CA TYR A 571 -23.98 17.02 5.26
C TYR A 571 -23.96 17.61 3.85
N ALA A 572 -23.76 16.76 2.83
CA ALA A 572 -23.65 17.20 1.44
C ALA A 572 -24.92 17.88 0.91
N MET A 573 -26.11 17.44 1.38
CA MET A 573 -27.38 18.08 1.05
C MET A 573 -27.57 19.48 1.68
N LYS A 574 -26.86 19.76 2.77
CA LYS A 574 -26.90 21.07 3.46
C LYS A 574 -25.88 22.07 2.92
N LEU A 575 -24.97 21.64 2.05
CA LEU A 575 -23.96 22.54 1.51
C LEU A 575 -24.58 23.66 0.68
N PRO A 576 -24.22 24.94 0.95
CA PRO A 576 -24.75 26.07 0.18
C PRO A 576 -24.15 26.21 -1.23
N GLY A 577 -23.16 25.37 -1.56
CA GLY A 577 -22.46 25.36 -2.85
C GLY A 577 -21.34 24.33 -2.85
N PRO A 578 -20.49 24.32 -3.89
CA PRO A 578 -19.36 23.41 -3.98
C PRO A 578 -18.43 23.51 -2.77
N GLU A 579 -18.09 22.37 -2.14
CA GLU A 579 -17.29 22.30 -0.90
C GLU A 579 -15.93 22.98 -1.03
N ASP A 580 -15.28 22.82 -2.19
CA ASP A 580 -13.96 23.39 -2.51
C ASP A 580 -13.92 24.93 -2.53
N LYS A 581 -15.09 25.57 -2.60
CA LYS A 581 -15.25 27.04 -2.57
C LYS A 581 -15.61 27.58 -1.19
N LEU A 582 -15.82 26.70 -0.20
CA LEU A 582 -16.21 27.08 1.15
C LEU A 582 -14.99 27.08 2.08
N PRO A 583 -14.96 27.96 3.11
CA PRO A 583 -13.94 27.90 4.13
C PRO A 583 -13.98 26.57 4.89
N LEU A 584 -12.81 25.99 5.18
CA LEU A 584 -12.69 24.73 5.90
C LEU A 584 -13.43 24.74 7.24
N GLU A 585 -13.34 25.85 8.00
CA GLU A 585 -14.04 26.00 9.27
C GLU A 585 -15.57 25.89 9.12
N GLN A 586 -16.13 26.43 8.03
CA GLN A 586 -17.56 26.35 7.77
C GLN A 586 -17.99 24.93 7.42
N THR A 587 -17.24 24.23 6.60
CA THR A 587 -17.53 22.83 6.23
C THR A 587 -17.39 21.88 7.41
N GLN A 588 -16.38 22.09 8.25
CA GLN A 588 -16.18 21.34 9.49
C GLN A 588 -17.27 21.63 10.53
N ALA A 589 -17.70 22.87 10.68
CA ALA A 589 -18.80 23.23 11.60
C ALA A 589 -20.12 22.57 11.17
N LEU A 590 -20.41 22.56 9.87
CA LEU A 590 -21.59 21.89 9.32
C LEU A 590 -21.53 20.36 9.50
N TRP A 591 -20.35 19.77 9.35
CA TRP A 591 -20.12 18.36 9.63
C TRP A 591 -20.35 18.03 11.09
N GLN A 592 -19.80 18.83 12.01
CA GLN A 592 -19.98 18.69 13.44
C GLN A 592 -21.47 18.75 13.80
N GLU A 593 -22.17 19.78 13.34
CA GLU A 593 -23.61 19.94 13.57
C GLU A 593 -24.40 18.72 13.08
N THR A 594 -24.10 18.23 11.88
CA THR A 594 -24.77 17.06 11.31
C THR A 594 -24.59 15.82 12.18
N VAL A 595 -23.36 15.54 12.62
CA VAL A 595 -23.06 14.39 13.48
C VAL A 595 -23.73 14.53 14.86
N GLU A 596 -23.65 15.71 15.47
CA GLU A 596 -24.17 15.95 16.80
C GLU A 596 -25.70 15.94 16.86
N GLN A 597 -26.40 16.38 15.82
CA GLN A 597 -27.84 16.52 15.84
C GLN A 597 -28.57 15.34 15.22
N GLN A 598 -28.00 14.72 14.18
CA GLN A 598 -28.75 13.79 13.33
C GLN A 598 -28.27 12.34 13.38
N ILE A 599 -27.07 12.05 13.84
CA ILE A 599 -26.50 10.70 13.84
C ILE A 599 -26.49 10.11 15.25
N PHE A 600 -27.10 8.94 15.40
CA PHE A 600 -27.18 8.17 16.63
C PHE A 600 -26.72 6.74 16.39
N VAL A 601 -25.86 6.21 17.24
CA VAL A 601 -25.25 4.91 17.00
C VAL A 601 -25.26 4.04 18.25
N LEU A 602 -25.83 2.85 18.11
CA LEU A 602 -25.80 1.83 19.13
C LEU A 602 -24.73 0.82 18.85
N CYS A 603 -23.81 0.64 19.78
CA CYS A 603 -22.72 -0.31 19.72
C CYS A 603 -22.92 -1.48 20.69
N LYS A 604 -22.33 -2.62 20.41
CA LYS A 604 -22.36 -3.79 21.28
C LYS A 604 -21.33 -3.70 22.39
N THR A 605 -20.17 -3.10 22.12
CA THR A 605 -19.02 -3.02 23.04
C THR A 605 -18.41 -1.62 23.07
N ARG A 606 -17.60 -1.35 24.09
CA ARG A 606 -16.89 -0.08 24.23
C ARG A 606 -15.86 0.16 23.11
N MET A 607 -15.23 -0.90 22.61
CA MET A 607 -14.28 -0.79 21.51
C MET A 607 -15.01 -0.42 20.21
N ALA A 608 -16.17 -1.05 19.92
CA ALA A 608 -17.00 -0.69 18.78
C ALA A 608 -17.47 0.77 18.84
N GLU A 609 -17.84 1.26 20.02
CA GLU A 609 -18.16 2.66 20.26
C GLU A 609 -16.97 3.58 19.97
N SER A 610 -15.78 3.23 20.46
CA SER A 610 -14.55 4.00 20.23
C SER A 610 -14.17 4.05 18.75
N ILE A 611 -14.27 2.92 18.04
CA ILE A 611 -14.03 2.84 16.60
C ILE A 611 -15.01 3.73 15.83
N THR A 612 -16.30 3.61 16.15
CA THR A 612 -17.36 4.40 15.50
C THR A 612 -17.17 5.90 15.71
N ARG A 613 -16.87 6.32 16.94
CA ARG A 613 -16.54 7.72 17.23
C ARG A 613 -15.35 8.21 16.38
N ARG A 614 -14.28 7.40 16.33
CA ARG A 614 -13.10 7.72 15.51
C ARG A 614 -13.43 7.85 14.03
N THR A 615 -14.30 7.00 13.52
CA THR A 615 -14.76 7.04 12.13
C THR A 615 -15.55 8.32 11.83
N LEU A 616 -16.46 8.74 12.71
CA LEU A 616 -17.31 9.90 12.51
C LEU A 616 -16.57 11.23 12.71
N VAL A 617 -15.82 11.38 13.80
CA VAL A 617 -15.24 12.68 14.21
C VAL A 617 -13.73 12.66 14.44
N GLY A 618 -13.06 11.52 14.23
CA GLY A 618 -11.61 11.41 14.39
C GLY A 618 -11.16 11.63 15.83
N TYR A 619 -10.16 12.51 15.97
CA TYR A 619 -9.59 12.92 17.26
C TYR A 619 -10.15 14.25 17.77
N GLN A 620 -11.20 14.77 17.09
CA GLN A 620 -11.85 16.00 17.52
C GLN A 620 -12.62 15.75 18.84
N ASP A 621 -12.64 16.74 19.72
CA ASP A 621 -13.37 16.69 20.98
C ASP A 621 -14.83 17.16 20.78
N TRP A 622 -15.51 16.59 19.78
CA TRP A 622 -16.90 16.87 19.46
C TRP A 622 -17.82 15.85 20.11
N THR A 623 -19.06 16.25 20.37
CA THR A 623 -20.07 15.33 20.86
C THR A 623 -20.50 14.37 19.78
N VAL A 624 -20.60 13.09 20.12
CA VAL A 624 -21.13 12.05 19.23
C VAL A 624 -22.17 11.26 19.99
N ASN A 625 -23.36 11.07 19.41
CA ASN A 625 -24.42 10.31 20.06
C ASN A 625 -24.18 8.81 19.88
N THR A 626 -23.17 8.30 20.56
CA THR A 626 -22.85 6.89 20.60
C THR A 626 -23.12 6.34 21.98
N THR A 627 -23.65 5.13 22.05
CA THR A 627 -23.83 4.39 23.30
C THR A 627 -23.59 2.91 23.06
N TYR A 628 -23.13 2.19 24.08
CA TYR A 628 -23.07 0.74 24.02
C TYR A 628 -24.01 0.11 25.02
N ILE A 629 -24.59 -1.02 24.66
CA ILE A 629 -25.49 -1.77 25.54
C ILE A 629 -24.96 -3.18 25.68
N PRO A 630 -24.49 -3.58 26.88
CA PRO A 630 -24.05 -4.94 27.14
C PRO A 630 -25.13 -5.96 26.80
N HIS A 631 -24.73 -7.09 26.23
CA HIS A 631 -25.67 -8.16 25.83
C HIS A 631 -26.80 -7.69 24.91
N LEU A 632 -26.47 -6.81 23.96
CA LEU A 632 -27.45 -6.16 23.08
C LEU A 632 -28.38 -7.16 22.38
N LEU A 633 -27.84 -8.20 21.75
CA LEU A 633 -28.64 -9.19 21.00
C LEU A 633 -29.62 -9.92 21.91
N GLU A 634 -29.18 -10.36 23.10
CA GLU A 634 -30.01 -11.01 24.08
C GLU A 634 -31.16 -10.09 24.56
N ARG A 635 -30.89 -8.80 24.70
CA ARG A 635 -31.91 -7.79 25.06
C ARG A 635 -32.89 -7.51 23.93
N MET A 636 -32.41 -7.54 22.69
CA MET A 636 -33.29 -7.42 21.52
C MET A 636 -34.25 -8.59 21.41
N GLU A 637 -33.81 -9.80 21.74
CA GLU A 637 -34.65 -11.01 21.72
C GLU A 637 -35.62 -11.07 22.89
N LYS A 638 -35.14 -10.78 24.13
CA LYS A 638 -35.94 -10.96 25.35
C LYS A 638 -36.92 -9.83 25.61
N ASP A 639 -36.55 -8.58 25.35
CA ASP A 639 -37.42 -7.42 25.65
C ASP A 639 -37.19 -6.26 24.66
N PRO A 640 -37.59 -6.42 23.39
CA PRO A 640 -37.39 -5.41 22.35
C PRO A 640 -38.12 -4.08 22.68
N GLN A 641 -39.27 -4.14 23.35
CA GLN A 641 -40.02 -2.93 23.68
C GLN A 641 -39.29 -2.07 24.73
N ARG A 642 -38.69 -2.68 25.72
CA ARG A 642 -37.90 -1.98 26.74
C ARG A 642 -36.66 -1.35 26.14
N LEU A 643 -35.99 -2.08 25.20
CA LEU A 643 -34.86 -1.53 24.44
C LEU A 643 -35.30 -0.33 23.62
N ALA A 644 -36.39 -0.43 22.85
CA ALA A 644 -36.92 0.66 22.06
C ALA A 644 -37.23 1.91 22.89
N LYS A 645 -37.91 1.73 24.04
CA LYS A 645 -38.17 2.82 24.98
C LYS A 645 -36.88 3.46 25.52
N LYS A 646 -35.84 2.63 25.79
CA LYS A 646 -34.56 3.14 26.25
C LYS A 646 -33.89 4.00 25.16
N LEU A 647 -33.90 3.56 23.88
CA LEU A 647 -33.28 4.29 22.77
C LEU A 647 -34.02 5.61 22.45
N GLN A 648 -35.31 5.71 22.76
CA GLN A 648 -36.07 6.94 22.59
C GLN A 648 -35.80 7.99 23.67
N ARG A 649 -35.20 7.61 24.79
CA ARG A 649 -34.86 8.54 25.88
C ARG A 649 -33.62 9.38 25.48
N THR A 650 -33.75 10.69 25.64
CA THR A 650 -32.67 11.64 25.36
C THR A 650 -31.45 11.45 26.25
N ASP A 651 -31.66 11.08 27.52
CA ASP A 651 -30.58 10.80 28.48
C ASP A 651 -29.72 9.59 28.09
N THR A 652 -30.25 8.66 27.30
CA THR A 652 -29.44 7.56 26.70
C THR A 652 -28.30 8.08 25.83
N TRP A 653 -28.48 9.26 25.27
CA TRP A 653 -27.54 9.92 24.36
C TRP A 653 -26.83 11.14 24.99
N GLY A 654 -26.96 11.29 26.33
CA GLY A 654 -26.38 12.43 27.03
C GLY A 654 -27.09 13.78 26.74
N LYS A 655 -28.37 13.72 26.32
CA LYS A 655 -29.16 14.90 25.96
C LYS A 655 -30.34 15.08 26.93
N GLU A 656 -30.85 16.30 26.97
CA GLU A 656 -32.07 16.64 27.68
C GLU A 656 -33.22 16.88 26.70
N GLY A 657 -34.46 16.65 27.10
CA GLY A 657 -35.65 16.99 26.30
C GLY A 657 -36.70 15.86 26.21
N GLN A 658 -37.58 16.00 25.23
CA GLN A 658 -38.67 15.05 24.97
C GLN A 658 -38.14 13.76 24.33
N PRO A 659 -38.85 12.62 24.47
CA PRO A 659 -38.51 11.39 23.81
C PRO A 659 -38.30 11.57 22.29
N MET A 660 -37.24 10.97 21.77
CA MET A 660 -36.88 11.09 20.37
C MET A 660 -37.56 10.02 19.52
N LYS A 661 -37.76 10.37 18.26
CA LYS A 661 -38.10 9.43 17.17
C LYS A 661 -36.95 9.42 16.18
N PHE A 662 -36.77 8.30 15.53
CA PHE A 662 -35.78 8.13 14.43
C PHE A 662 -36.54 8.01 13.13
N ASP A 663 -36.09 8.76 12.11
CA ASP A 663 -36.69 8.80 10.79
C ASP A 663 -36.18 7.63 9.93
N ALA A 664 -34.93 7.20 10.18
CA ALA A 664 -34.40 6.00 9.60
C ALA A 664 -33.61 5.17 10.63
N ILE A 665 -33.68 3.83 10.48
CA ILE A 665 -32.88 2.88 11.22
C ILE A 665 -32.10 2.08 10.21
N VAL A 666 -30.77 2.16 10.30
CA VAL A 666 -29.85 1.46 9.40
C VAL A 666 -28.99 0.47 10.20
N GLY A 667 -28.46 -0.53 9.54
CA GLY A 667 -27.56 -1.50 10.15
C GLY A 667 -27.31 -2.69 9.24
N ASN A 668 -26.27 -3.43 9.57
CA ASN A 668 -26.00 -4.71 8.96
C ASN A 668 -26.24 -5.80 10.02
N PRO A 669 -27.39 -6.49 9.99
CA PRO A 669 -27.66 -7.56 10.94
C PRO A 669 -26.62 -8.68 10.77
N PRO A 670 -26.21 -9.37 11.86
CA PRO A 670 -25.32 -10.51 11.75
C PRO A 670 -25.97 -11.57 10.84
N TYR A 671 -25.20 -12.01 9.85
CA TYR A 671 -25.63 -13.13 9.00
C TYR A 671 -25.67 -14.40 9.88
N GLN A 672 -26.84 -14.80 10.30
CA GLN A 672 -27.08 -16.16 10.80
C GLN A 672 -27.40 -17.04 9.59
N GLU A 673 -26.68 -18.17 9.49
CA GLU A 673 -27.08 -19.25 8.59
C GLU A 673 -28.32 -19.95 9.13
#